data_3e3879ec03ce627f736f0197f4fec8c9
#
_entry.id   3e3879ec03ce627f736f0197f4fec8c9
#
_cell.length_a   1.000
_cell.length_b   1.000
_cell.length_c   1.000
_cell.angle_alpha   90.00
_cell.angle_beta   90.00
_cell.angle_gamma   90.00
#
_symmetry.space_group_name_H-M   'P 1'
#
loop_
_entity.id
_entity.type
_entity.pdbx_description
1 polymer ?
#
loop_
_entity_poly.entity_id
_entity_poly.type
_entity_poly.pdbx_seq_one_letter_code
_entity_poly.pdbx_strand_id
1 'polypeptide(L)'
;MIKQWNRINKYDILLLIMLGLLFVGTRLNAQERINKSHHPRLLFQANELQQLANQRQTTHKAEWQSLLSFANKLEKMEPIAKPKSKLVFAFPEKLAAVALVQLLDPSQPYQDCFEKHFRTLMNWKEWDQWIEGKGKGPANDLGIAQALIALTACYDWQYQNFTPKERKEISQKLIRIAHHFYKEYNRFHTRSFAIMNCNHGTNVYAALTAVLYGADGVPEEYQKEWSDCLENKYQTLTSQMNTNMSDGFSDEGATYFMFQLKTYMQWFELRRNGLGLALGKPYNELDWFKNASAYCLYSILPGGEDNFGGLARYADANPKFWGNPYSVFPALGKNLQDPIAQWLSSELDLKEVELWRAEKKQEKDQDQKSNFDVWRYIWKDGNVNPVDLHTLPNWRFFEDAGMFVWRSSWNNNASYFTIKSGQHYQGHGHPDDGQFMIHRAGVPYIIDMGYSNPKYTLEHNVLLVNGKGQVGDGDVWCEFGDYPGNQSIWGETDVLLSTGQLEGADYFNLISNPTNMYPVKELKKWTREVIGWNGVFVMRDVMEASEEVELELLLHAYTSRKDKKDAYEYTKDRNVNPFSANGNKEWNIDPRKGKAPVLKVKDLSQGKWESQVDEAWFYDNYVRKKDGKGYVQLGNVLKRKQVAKNTTSLMFFGFEDDMKGTTVTRLKRGDGLQIRDERGVLLKELAWEPQSRTNRLRFDGEMAGIEWEGDDVKAWFGRAITSLKDKKRELFKSSKKMAVHALQGKKSLILTVSSKERSKVWLSLPSKSPKVLMGSDVVNFSYQNGGIAFEVEAGQNTRIVIEF
;
A
#
# COMPACT_ATOMS: atom_id res chain seq x y z
N MET A 1 34.68 -16.96 -16.42
CA MET A 1 33.50 -17.51 -15.73
C MET A 1 32.92 -18.73 -16.49
N ILE A 2 33.71 -19.72 -16.86
CA ILE A 2 33.30 -20.99 -17.49
C ILE A 2 34.19 -22.09 -16.93
N LYS A 3 34.10 -22.35 -15.58
CA LYS A 3 34.81 -23.50 -14.95
C LYS A 3 34.20 -23.93 -13.63
N GLN A 4 32.85 -23.85 -13.48
CA GLN A 4 32.19 -24.36 -12.27
C GLN A 4 30.96 -25.26 -12.53
N TRP A 5 30.81 -25.83 -13.71
CA TRP A 5 29.67 -26.69 -14.09
C TRP A 5 29.96 -28.20 -14.11
N ASN A 6 31.01 -28.65 -13.46
CA ASN A 6 31.36 -30.09 -13.44
C ASN A 6 31.54 -30.69 -12.04
N ARG A 7 30.50 -30.51 -11.17
CA ARG A 7 30.34 -31.32 -9.96
C ARG A 7 28.88 -31.41 -9.53
N ILE A 8 27.98 -31.80 -10.41
CA ILE A 8 26.68 -32.33 -9.95
C ILE A 8 26.92 -33.82 -9.71
N ASN A 9 26.90 -34.22 -8.44
CA ASN A 9 27.13 -35.62 -8.03
C ASN A 9 25.89 -36.45 -8.44
N LYS A 10 26.12 -37.72 -8.79
CA LYS A 10 25.03 -38.66 -9.12
C LYS A 10 23.93 -38.73 -8.06
N TYR A 11 24.22 -38.39 -6.83
CA TYR A 11 23.29 -38.36 -5.72
C TYR A 11 22.39 -37.12 -5.75
N ASP A 12 22.86 -35.98 -6.30
CA ASP A 12 22.06 -34.78 -6.46
C ASP A 12 21.01 -34.95 -7.58
N ILE A 13 21.36 -35.69 -8.63
CA ILE A 13 20.42 -36.05 -9.71
C ILE A 13 19.38 -37.06 -9.21
N LEU A 14 19.78 -38.02 -8.39
CA LEU A 14 18.86 -38.97 -7.73
C LEU A 14 17.93 -38.27 -6.74
N LEU A 15 18.43 -37.28 -5.99
CA LEU A 15 17.63 -36.48 -5.06
C LEU A 15 16.63 -35.61 -5.81
N LEU A 16 17.02 -35.00 -6.94
CA LEU A 16 16.11 -34.22 -7.81
C LEU A 16 15.07 -35.14 -8.48
N ILE A 17 15.43 -36.35 -8.88
CA ILE A 17 14.48 -37.34 -9.40
C ILE A 17 13.54 -37.85 -8.30
N MET A 18 14.06 -38.12 -7.08
CA MET A 18 13.22 -38.50 -5.92
C MET A 18 12.30 -37.36 -5.48
N LEU A 19 12.78 -36.10 -5.46
CA LEU A 19 11.96 -34.93 -5.22
C LEU A 19 10.93 -34.76 -6.34
N GLY A 20 11.28 -34.94 -7.61
CA GLY A 20 10.36 -34.95 -8.74
C GLY A 20 9.30 -36.05 -8.65
N LEU A 21 9.68 -37.25 -8.20
CA LEU A 21 8.75 -38.38 -7.98
C LEU A 21 7.87 -38.18 -6.74
N LEU A 22 8.36 -37.51 -5.69
CA LEU A 22 7.54 -37.08 -4.55
C LEU A 22 6.54 -36.00 -4.96
N PHE A 23 6.94 -35.06 -5.86
CA PHE A 23 6.04 -34.06 -6.44
C PHE A 23 4.98 -34.69 -7.37
N VAL A 24 5.32 -35.74 -8.10
CA VAL A 24 4.36 -36.50 -8.92
C VAL A 24 3.42 -37.32 -8.04
N GLY A 25 3.93 -37.90 -6.93
CA GLY A 25 3.10 -38.63 -5.95
C GLY A 25 2.10 -37.74 -5.21
N THR A 26 2.44 -36.48 -4.97
CA THR A 26 1.49 -35.51 -4.36
C THR A 26 0.46 -34.99 -5.36
N ARG A 27 0.72 -35.00 -6.67
CA ARG A 27 -0.26 -34.66 -7.72
C ARG A 27 -1.40 -35.67 -7.86
N LEU A 28 -1.17 -36.95 -7.57
CA LEU A 28 -2.18 -37.99 -7.66
C LEU A 28 -3.21 -37.94 -6.53
N ASN A 29 -2.91 -37.26 -5.41
CA ASN A 29 -3.84 -37.15 -4.28
C ASN A 29 -4.77 -35.92 -4.29
N ALA A 30 -4.56 -34.96 -5.17
CA ALA A 30 -5.43 -33.77 -5.29
C ALA A 30 -6.80 -34.10 -5.94
N GLN A 31 -6.85 -35.16 -6.74
CA GLN A 31 -8.07 -35.56 -7.46
C GLN A 31 -9.10 -36.30 -6.57
N GLU A 32 -8.69 -36.84 -5.40
CA GLU A 32 -9.58 -37.61 -4.52
C GLU A 32 -10.27 -36.82 -3.41
N ARG A 33 -9.99 -35.51 -3.26
CA ARG A 33 -10.48 -34.74 -2.09
C ARG A 33 -11.54 -33.67 -2.38
N ILE A 34 -12.24 -33.72 -3.48
CA ILE A 34 -13.44 -32.89 -3.64
C ILE A 34 -14.53 -33.49 -2.77
N ASN A 35 -14.81 -32.85 -1.64
CA ASN A 35 -15.88 -33.30 -0.74
C ASN A 35 -17.24 -33.03 -1.37
N LYS A 36 -17.71 -33.98 -2.22
CA LYS A 36 -18.93 -33.85 -3.03
C LYS A 36 -20.19 -34.19 -2.27
N SER A 37 -20.12 -34.55 -0.99
CA SER A 37 -21.18 -35.31 -0.38
C SER A 37 -22.39 -34.53 0.12
N HIS A 38 -22.27 -33.29 0.53
CA HIS A 38 -23.38 -32.55 1.14
C HIS A 38 -23.35 -31.05 0.85
N HIS A 39 -24.49 -30.46 0.53
CA HIS A 39 -24.77 -29.04 0.55
C HIS A 39 -25.27 -28.57 1.92
N PRO A 40 -24.93 -27.39 2.41
CA PRO A 40 -24.00 -26.41 1.81
C PRO A 40 -22.52 -26.81 1.97
N ARG A 41 -21.69 -26.43 1.00
CA ARG A 41 -20.25 -26.76 0.96
C ARG A 41 -19.33 -25.62 0.49
N LEU A 42 -19.91 -24.45 0.20
CA LEU A 42 -19.13 -23.26 -0.19
C LEU A 42 -18.97 -22.29 0.98
N LEU A 43 -17.75 -21.77 1.15
CA LEU A 43 -17.37 -20.68 2.06
C LEU A 43 -17.36 -21.03 3.54
N PHE A 44 -17.89 -22.16 3.94
CA PHE A 44 -17.81 -22.69 5.30
C PHE A 44 -18.01 -24.24 5.30
N GLN A 45 -17.48 -24.89 6.33
CA GLN A 45 -17.70 -26.31 6.59
C GLN A 45 -18.93 -26.52 7.50
N ALA A 46 -19.41 -27.74 7.62
CA ALA A 46 -20.62 -28.02 8.38
C ALA A 46 -20.55 -27.58 9.86
N ASN A 47 -19.41 -27.72 10.50
CA ASN A 47 -19.17 -27.23 11.87
C ASN A 47 -19.16 -25.69 11.94
N GLU A 48 -18.61 -25.00 10.94
CA GLU A 48 -18.63 -23.52 10.86
C GLU A 48 -20.06 -23.01 10.66
N LEU A 49 -20.90 -23.72 9.88
CA LEU A 49 -22.30 -23.36 9.66
C LEU A 49 -23.10 -23.34 10.98
N GLN A 50 -22.92 -24.34 11.81
CA GLN A 50 -23.61 -24.41 13.11
C GLN A 50 -23.12 -23.27 14.04
N GLN A 51 -21.84 -22.96 14.01
CA GLN A 51 -21.27 -21.85 14.76
C GLN A 51 -21.86 -20.52 14.30
N LEU A 52 -21.90 -20.25 12.99
CA LEU A 52 -22.50 -19.04 12.41
C LEU A 52 -23.98 -18.90 12.79
N ALA A 53 -24.74 -20.00 12.75
CA ALA A 53 -26.15 -20.00 13.18
C ALA A 53 -26.29 -19.62 14.67
N ASN A 54 -25.40 -20.08 15.53
CA ASN A 54 -25.44 -19.76 16.97
C ASN A 54 -25.00 -18.32 17.24
N GLN A 55 -24.06 -17.80 16.47
CA GLN A 55 -23.51 -16.45 16.64
C GLN A 55 -24.47 -15.32 16.24
N ARG A 56 -25.53 -15.61 15.47
CA ARG A 56 -26.51 -14.61 15.02
C ARG A 56 -27.19 -13.83 16.16
N GLN A 57 -27.27 -14.40 17.34
CA GLN A 57 -27.86 -13.76 18.52
C GLN A 57 -26.83 -13.18 19.48
N THR A 58 -25.55 -13.40 19.24
CA THR A 58 -24.44 -13.01 20.13
C THR A 58 -23.44 -12.11 19.42
N THR A 59 -22.29 -12.61 19.05
CA THR A 59 -21.17 -11.86 18.46
C THR A 59 -21.47 -11.26 17.08
N HIS A 60 -22.38 -11.86 16.30
CA HIS A 60 -22.76 -11.43 14.95
C HIS A 60 -24.14 -10.74 14.89
N LYS A 61 -24.68 -10.32 16.05
CA LYS A 61 -26.04 -9.77 16.13
C LYS A 61 -26.24 -8.53 15.24
N ALA A 62 -25.27 -7.63 15.20
CA ALA A 62 -25.37 -6.42 14.39
C ALA A 62 -25.37 -6.72 12.89
N GLU A 63 -24.47 -7.61 12.46
CA GLU A 63 -24.41 -8.08 11.08
C GLU A 63 -25.68 -8.83 10.70
N TRP A 64 -26.19 -9.69 11.58
CA TRP A 64 -27.44 -10.39 11.36
C TRP A 64 -28.62 -9.44 11.14
N GLN A 65 -28.74 -8.38 11.94
CA GLN A 65 -29.77 -7.35 11.76
C GLN A 65 -29.63 -6.62 10.42
N SER A 66 -28.40 -6.40 9.96
CA SER A 66 -28.15 -5.82 8.64
C SER A 66 -28.61 -6.74 7.50
N LEU A 67 -28.35 -8.06 7.61
CA LEU A 67 -28.84 -9.05 6.67
C LEU A 67 -30.37 -9.07 6.61
N LEU A 68 -31.04 -9.11 7.77
CA LEU A 68 -32.51 -9.10 7.87
C LEU A 68 -33.10 -7.79 7.29
N SER A 69 -32.49 -6.65 7.57
CA SER A 69 -32.94 -5.37 7.03
C SER A 69 -32.91 -5.36 5.52
N PHE A 70 -31.90 -5.98 4.93
CA PHE A 70 -31.82 -6.11 3.47
C PHE A 70 -32.87 -7.12 2.94
N ALA A 71 -33.05 -8.27 3.59
CA ALA A 71 -34.07 -9.24 3.20
C ALA A 71 -35.48 -8.64 3.17
N ASN A 72 -35.82 -7.83 4.20
CA ASN A 72 -37.06 -7.06 4.25
C ASN A 72 -37.22 -6.05 3.10
N LYS A 73 -36.12 -5.48 2.61
CA LYS A 73 -36.15 -4.59 1.43
C LYS A 73 -36.34 -5.38 0.17
N LEU A 74 -35.65 -6.52 0.02
CA LEU A 74 -35.77 -7.37 -1.18
C LEU A 74 -37.20 -7.87 -1.37
N GLU A 75 -37.89 -8.21 -0.27
CA GLU A 75 -39.30 -8.64 -0.29
C GLU A 75 -40.23 -7.62 -0.98
N LYS A 76 -39.90 -6.33 -0.87
CA LYS A 76 -40.69 -5.21 -1.43
C LYS A 76 -40.23 -4.80 -2.82
N MET A 77 -39.15 -5.41 -3.34
CA MET A 77 -38.59 -5.06 -4.64
C MET A 77 -39.14 -5.98 -5.75
N GLU A 78 -39.33 -5.40 -6.92
CA GLU A 78 -39.55 -6.20 -8.11
C GLU A 78 -38.24 -6.79 -8.63
N PRO A 79 -38.25 -8.01 -9.15
CA PRO A 79 -37.07 -8.62 -9.74
C PRO A 79 -36.50 -7.79 -10.88
N ILE A 80 -35.17 -7.80 -10.98
CA ILE A 80 -34.44 -7.09 -12.01
C ILE A 80 -34.61 -7.87 -13.34
N ALA A 81 -35.57 -7.47 -14.16
CA ALA A 81 -35.90 -8.16 -15.40
C ALA A 81 -34.81 -8.10 -16.49
N LYS A 82 -33.92 -7.11 -16.45
CA LYS A 82 -32.83 -6.95 -17.44
C LYS A 82 -31.53 -6.55 -16.73
N PRO A 83 -30.39 -7.15 -17.13
CA PRO A 83 -29.10 -6.79 -16.53
C PRO A 83 -28.72 -5.34 -16.84
N LYS A 84 -28.17 -4.68 -15.85
CA LYS A 84 -27.40 -3.44 -16.00
C LYS A 84 -26.03 -3.72 -15.37
N SER A 85 -24.95 -3.37 -16.02
CA SER A 85 -23.58 -3.74 -15.61
C SER A 85 -23.31 -3.53 -14.11
N LYS A 86 -23.65 -2.36 -13.56
CA LYS A 86 -23.51 -2.06 -12.12
C LYS A 86 -24.34 -2.98 -11.22
N LEU A 87 -25.55 -3.37 -11.65
CA LEU A 87 -26.44 -4.26 -10.89
C LEU A 87 -25.96 -5.71 -10.91
N VAL A 88 -25.42 -6.18 -12.05
CA VAL A 88 -24.82 -7.52 -12.14
C VAL A 88 -23.63 -7.68 -11.21
N PHE A 89 -22.88 -6.62 -10.98
CA PHE A 89 -21.76 -6.63 -10.03
C PHE A 89 -22.19 -6.73 -8.55
N ALA A 90 -23.26 -6.06 -8.15
CA ALA A 90 -23.60 -5.91 -6.74
C ALA A 90 -24.83 -6.72 -6.28
N PHE A 91 -25.82 -6.90 -7.14
CA PHE A 91 -27.11 -7.48 -6.73
C PHE A 91 -27.04 -8.99 -6.42
N PRO A 92 -26.30 -9.84 -7.16
CA PRO A 92 -26.18 -11.25 -6.82
C PRO A 92 -25.60 -11.50 -5.43
N GLU A 93 -24.62 -10.67 -4.99
CA GLU A 93 -24.08 -10.73 -3.63
C GLU A 93 -25.15 -10.42 -2.58
N LYS A 94 -26.00 -9.45 -2.84
CA LYS A 94 -27.13 -9.12 -1.98
C LYS A 94 -28.14 -10.25 -1.90
N LEU A 95 -28.39 -10.93 -3.00
CA LEU A 95 -29.26 -12.10 -3.05
C LEU A 95 -28.66 -13.28 -2.26
N ALA A 96 -27.33 -13.50 -2.37
CA ALA A 96 -26.62 -14.51 -1.59
C ALA A 96 -26.80 -14.32 -0.08
N ALA A 97 -26.92 -13.09 0.35
CA ALA A 97 -27.18 -12.83 1.75
C ALA A 97 -28.58 -13.20 2.21
N VAL A 98 -29.59 -13.01 1.38
CA VAL A 98 -30.94 -13.49 1.70
C VAL A 98 -30.94 -15.03 1.71
N ALA A 99 -30.20 -15.66 0.79
CA ALA A 99 -29.97 -17.11 0.83
C ALA A 99 -29.32 -17.56 2.14
N LEU A 100 -28.31 -16.81 2.63
CA LEU A 100 -27.66 -17.09 3.92
C LEU A 100 -28.64 -16.93 5.10
N VAL A 101 -29.48 -15.89 5.08
CA VAL A 101 -30.52 -15.71 6.13
C VAL A 101 -31.42 -16.92 6.21
N GLN A 102 -31.94 -17.41 5.08
CA GLN A 102 -32.80 -18.60 5.02
C GLN A 102 -32.07 -19.86 5.45
N LEU A 103 -30.80 -20.01 5.13
CA LEU A 103 -29.98 -21.14 5.54
C LEU A 103 -29.77 -21.19 7.06
N LEU A 104 -29.47 -20.05 7.68
CA LEU A 104 -29.17 -19.96 9.11
C LEU A 104 -30.40 -19.90 9.99
N ASP A 105 -31.53 -19.48 9.45
CA ASP A 105 -32.82 -19.40 10.12
C ASP A 105 -33.98 -19.68 9.13
N PRO A 106 -34.31 -20.97 8.89
CA PRO A 106 -35.39 -21.35 7.96
C PRO A 106 -36.80 -20.85 8.35
N SER A 107 -36.97 -20.33 9.56
CA SER A 107 -38.25 -19.75 10.01
C SER A 107 -38.52 -18.35 9.42
N GLN A 108 -37.55 -17.74 8.79
CA GLN A 108 -37.68 -16.41 8.17
C GLN A 108 -38.53 -16.48 6.90
N PRO A 109 -39.37 -15.46 6.60
CA PRO A 109 -40.38 -15.54 5.52
C PRO A 109 -39.85 -15.12 4.14
N TYR A 110 -38.55 -15.28 3.83
CA TYR A 110 -37.97 -14.74 2.61
C TYR A 110 -37.77 -15.74 1.47
N GLN A 111 -38.21 -16.99 1.62
CA GLN A 111 -37.96 -18.04 0.63
C GLN A 111 -38.59 -17.71 -0.75
N ASP A 112 -39.85 -17.33 -0.79
CA ASP A 112 -40.56 -17.05 -2.05
C ASP A 112 -39.93 -15.83 -2.76
N CYS A 113 -39.63 -14.80 -1.99
CA CYS A 113 -38.96 -13.60 -2.48
C CYS A 113 -37.58 -13.96 -3.03
N PHE A 114 -36.77 -14.73 -2.31
CA PHE A 114 -35.48 -15.19 -2.79
C PHE A 114 -35.60 -15.92 -4.12
N GLU A 115 -36.49 -16.92 -4.21
CA GLU A 115 -36.68 -17.72 -5.41
C GLU A 115 -37.12 -16.88 -6.62
N LYS A 116 -38.07 -15.97 -6.43
CA LYS A 116 -38.52 -15.04 -7.50
C LYS A 116 -37.34 -14.25 -8.10
N HIS A 117 -36.49 -13.68 -7.26
CA HIS A 117 -35.32 -12.93 -7.71
C HIS A 117 -34.24 -13.83 -8.32
N PHE A 118 -33.90 -14.93 -7.66
CA PHE A 118 -32.90 -15.88 -8.13
C PHE A 118 -33.22 -16.43 -9.52
N ARG A 119 -34.47 -16.90 -9.69
CA ARG A 119 -34.93 -17.41 -11.00
C ARG A 119 -34.90 -16.34 -12.08
N THR A 120 -35.26 -15.10 -11.76
CA THR A 120 -35.21 -13.98 -12.70
C THR A 120 -33.76 -13.73 -13.17
N LEU A 121 -32.79 -13.69 -12.25
CA LEU A 121 -31.39 -13.52 -12.60
C LEU A 121 -30.84 -14.67 -13.45
N MET A 122 -31.15 -15.90 -13.05
CA MET A 122 -30.73 -17.09 -13.80
C MET A 122 -31.33 -17.14 -15.21
N ASN A 123 -32.51 -16.56 -15.42
CA ASN A 123 -33.23 -16.60 -16.69
C ASN A 123 -33.02 -15.36 -17.58
N TRP A 124 -32.07 -14.47 -17.25
CA TRP A 124 -31.70 -13.40 -18.17
C TRP A 124 -31.26 -13.99 -19.51
N LYS A 125 -31.88 -13.53 -20.59
CA LYS A 125 -31.57 -13.97 -21.97
C LYS A 125 -30.11 -13.64 -22.37
N GLU A 126 -29.53 -12.64 -21.77
CA GLU A 126 -28.16 -12.19 -22.03
C GLU A 126 -27.14 -13.29 -21.69
N TRP A 127 -27.41 -14.18 -20.74
CA TRP A 127 -26.57 -15.36 -20.48
C TRP A 127 -26.51 -16.30 -21.67
N ASP A 128 -27.67 -16.69 -22.19
CA ASP A 128 -27.75 -17.64 -23.30
C ASP A 128 -27.27 -17.02 -24.61
N GLN A 129 -27.63 -15.76 -24.88
CA GLN A 129 -27.12 -15.01 -26.04
C GLN A 129 -25.58 -14.90 -26.04
N TRP A 130 -24.97 -14.67 -24.88
CA TRP A 130 -23.51 -14.59 -24.75
C TRP A 130 -22.86 -15.96 -24.98
N ILE A 131 -23.36 -17.02 -24.35
CA ILE A 131 -22.86 -18.39 -24.52
C ILE A 131 -22.95 -18.84 -26.01
N GLU A 132 -24.00 -18.42 -26.70
CA GLU A 132 -24.24 -18.77 -28.11
C GLU A 132 -23.50 -17.85 -29.11
N GLY A 133 -22.72 -16.87 -28.62
CA GLY A 133 -22.04 -15.87 -29.46
C GLY A 133 -22.97 -14.90 -30.20
N LYS A 134 -24.23 -14.78 -29.75
CA LYS A 134 -25.28 -13.93 -30.35
C LYS A 134 -25.38 -12.56 -29.71
N GLY A 135 -24.56 -12.26 -28.68
CA GLY A 135 -24.60 -11.02 -27.96
C GLY A 135 -23.48 -10.91 -26.93
N LYS A 136 -23.42 -9.76 -26.25
CA LYS A 136 -22.50 -9.55 -25.12
C LYS A 136 -23.09 -10.15 -23.85
N GLY A 137 -22.23 -10.56 -22.91
CA GLY A 137 -22.61 -10.97 -21.58
C GLY A 137 -23.36 -9.88 -20.81
N PRO A 138 -24.02 -10.24 -19.70
CA PRO A 138 -24.83 -9.30 -18.90
C PRO A 138 -24.00 -8.19 -18.24
N ALA A 139 -22.68 -8.35 -18.16
CA ALA A 139 -21.72 -7.40 -17.61
C ALA A 139 -20.33 -7.59 -18.24
N ASN A 140 -19.34 -6.84 -17.74
CA ASN A 140 -17.92 -7.14 -17.98
C ASN A 140 -17.49 -8.39 -17.17
N ASP A 141 -16.27 -8.82 -17.38
CA ASP A 141 -15.66 -9.98 -16.71
C ASP A 141 -15.76 -9.92 -15.18
N LEU A 142 -15.46 -8.78 -14.57
CA LEU A 142 -15.54 -8.59 -13.11
C LEU A 142 -16.98 -8.79 -12.59
N GLY A 143 -17.96 -8.22 -13.28
CA GLY A 143 -19.37 -8.38 -12.92
C GLY A 143 -19.87 -9.81 -13.12
N ILE A 144 -19.47 -10.49 -14.19
CA ILE A 144 -19.80 -11.89 -14.44
C ILE A 144 -19.18 -12.79 -13.36
N ALA A 145 -17.92 -12.56 -13.01
CA ALA A 145 -17.25 -13.33 -11.97
C ALA A 145 -17.94 -13.22 -10.60
N GLN A 146 -18.23 -11.99 -10.16
CA GLN A 146 -18.95 -11.76 -8.90
C GLN A 146 -20.36 -12.34 -8.92
N ALA A 147 -21.04 -12.29 -10.07
CA ALA A 147 -22.34 -12.93 -10.23
C ALA A 147 -22.24 -14.46 -10.12
N LEU A 148 -21.25 -15.10 -10.75
CA LEU A 148 -21.04 -16.54 -10.66
C LEU A 148 -20.76 -16.99 -9.23
N ILE A 149 -19.89 -16.28 -8.49
CA ILE A 149 -19.59 -16.58 -7.09
C ILE A 149 -20.88 -16.55 -6.26
N ALA A 150 -21.65 -15.47 -6.37
CA ALA A 150 -22.84 -15.24 -5.57
C ALA A 150 -23.99 -16.18 -5.95
N LEU A 151 -24.25 -16.39 -7.25
CA LEU A 151 -25.33 -17.29 -7.72
C LEU A 151 -25.01 -18.75 -7.40
N THR A 152 -23.74 -19.14 -7.46
CA THR A 152 -23.35 -20.49 -7.03
C THR A 152 -23.50 -20.68 -5.52
N ALA A 153 -23.16 -19.67 -4.72
CA ALA A 153 -23.43 -19.68 -3.29
C ALA A 153 -24.95 -19.74 -2.98
N CYS A 154 -25.77 -18.98 -3.72
CA CYS A 154 -27.23 -19.08 -3.62
C CYS A 154 -27.75 -20.49 -3.91
N TYR A 155 -27.24 -21.12 -4.96
CA TYR A 155 -27.59 -22.49 -5.32
C TYR A 155 -27.19 -23.48 -4.22
N ASP A 156 -25.95 -23.39 -3.76
CA ASP A 156 -25.39 -24.27 -2.74
C ASP A 156 -26.12 -24.17 -1.39
N TRP A 157 -26.37 -22.93 -0.95
CA TRP A 157 -27.01 -22.68 0.36
C TRP A 157 -28.51 -22.98 0.38
N GLN A 158 -29.16 -22.84 -0.76
CA GLN A 158 -30.58 -23.13 -0.90
C GLN A 158 -30.87 -24.48 -1.57
N TYR A 159 -29.88 -25.35 -1.67
CA TYR A 159 -29.95 -26.61 -2.38
C TYR A 159 -31.15 -27.45 -2.01
N GLN A 160 -31.46 -27.56 -0.72
CA GLN A 160 -32.58 -28.39 -0.23
C GLN A 160 -33.94 -27.85 -0.63
N ASN A 161 -34.05 -26.58 -0.97
CA ASN A 161 -35.32 -25.95 -1.36
C ASN A 161 -35.62 -26.08 -2.86
N PHE A 162 -34.66 -26.55 -3.67
CA PHE A 162 -34.89 -26.85 -5.07
C PHE A 162 -35.26 -28.31 -5.31
N THR A 163 -36.18 -28.56 -6.24
CA THR A 163 -36.50 -29.91 -6.70
C THR A 163 -35.32 -30.55 -7.42
N PRO A 164 -35.25 -31.90 -7.55
CA PRO A 164 -34.14 -32.54 -8.30
C PRO A 164 -34.02 -32.07 -9.74
N LYS A 165 -35.15 -31.74 -10.39
CA LYS A 165 -35.13 -31.17 -11.75
C LYS A 165 -34.48 -29.77 -11.79
N GLU A 166 -34.89 -28.92 -10.88
CA GLU A 166 -34.37 -27.55 -10.77
C GLU A 166 -32.86 -27.54 -10.39
N ARG A 167 -32.46 -28.41 -9.46
CA ARG A 167 -31.01 -28.55 -9.14
C ARG A 167 -30.20 -28.85 -10.37
N LYS A 168 -30.65 -29.76 -11.22
CA LYS A 168 -30.00 -30.13 -12.46
C LYS A 168 -29.96 -28.94 -13.44
N GLU A 169 -31.08 -28.26 -13.65
CA GLU A 169 -31.19 -27.13 -14.60
C GLU A 169 -30.32 -25.96 -14.16
N ILE A 170 -30.36 -25.57 -12.89
CA ILE A 170 -29.55 -24.48 -12.33
C ILE A 170 -28.07 -24.81 -12.43
N SER A 171 -27.69 -26.00 -11.99
CA SER A 171 -26.28 -26.43 -12.01
C SER A 171 -25.73 -26.48 -13.44
N GLN A 172 -26.46 -27.06 -14.39
CA GLN A 172 -26.06 -27.10 -15.78
C GLN A 172 -25.88 -25.69 -16.37
N LYS A 173 -26.74 -24.74 -15.99
CA LYS A 173 -26.63 -23.36 -16.47
C LYS A 173 -25.42 -22.67 -15.88
N LEU A 174 -25.14 -22.80 -14.58
CA LEU A 174 -23.95 -22.27 -13.93
C LEU A 174 -22.66 -22.82 -14.58
N ILE A 175 -22.63 -24.14 -14.83
CA ILE A 175 -21.50 -24.80 -15.50
C ILE A 175 -21.28 -24.25 -16.91
N ARG A 176 -22.34 -24.08 -17.70
CA ARG A 176 -22.26 -23.52 -19.07
C ARG A 176 -21.74 -22.09 -19.06
N ILE A 177 -22.22 -21.23 -18.16
CA ILE A 177 -21.75 -19.86 -18.00
C ILE A 177 -20.27 -19.87 -17.61
N ALA A 178 -19.88 -20.66 -16.61
CA ALA A 178 -18.49 -20.74 -16.14
C ALA A 178 -17.54 -21.27 -17.23
N HIS A 179 -17.96 -22.28 -17.99
CA HIS A 179 -17.13 -22.80 -19.08
C HIS A 179 -16.92 -21.78 -20.20
N HIS A 180 -17.98 -21.09 -20.60
CA HIS A 180 -17.86 -20.02 -21.59
C HIS A 180 -16.98 -18.87 -21.08
N PHE A 181 -17.18 -18.47 -19.84
CA PHE A 181 -16.36 -17.47 -19.15
C PHE A 181 -14.88 -17.86 -19.14
N TYR A 182 -14.58 -19.11 -18.77
CA TYR A 182 -13.22 -19.64 -18.80
C TYR A 182 -12.60 -19.60 -20.20
N LYS A 183 -13.33 -20.04 -21.24
CA LYS A 183 -12.82 -20.03 -22.61
C LYS A 183 -12.58 -18.61 -23.14
N GLU A 184 -13.43 -17.66 -22.80
CA GLU A 184 -13.27 -16.27 -23.25
C GLU A 184 -12.12 -15.56 -22.55
N TYR A 185 -12.00 -15.73 -21.23
CA TYR A 185 -11.03 -14.95 -20.45
C TYR A 185 -9.72 -15.68 -20.11
N ASN A 186 -9.64 -17.00 -20.28
CA ASN A 186 -8.40 -17.74 -20.00
C ASN A 186 -7.20 -17.25 -20.85
N ARG A 187 -7.44 -16.81 -22.06
CA ARG A 187 -6.42 -16.25 -22.96
C ARG A 187 -5.70 -15.02 -22.39
N PHE A 188 -6.35 -14.24 -21.53
CA PHE A 188 -5.76 -13.06 -20.91
C PHE A 188 -4.77 -13.44 -19.79
N HIS A 189 -4.88 -14.63 -19.23
CA HIS A 189 -4.12 -15.08 -18.08
C HIS A 189 -2.82 -15.82 -18.42
N THR A 190 -2.47 -15.89 -19.70
CA THR A 190 -1.23 -16.50 -20.16
C THR A 190 -0.12 -15.47 -20.43
N ARG A 191 -0.40 -14.17 -20.34
CA ARG A 191 0.48 -13.13 -20.88
C ARG A 191 1.56 -12.65 -19.92
N SER A 192 1.22 -12.16 -18.73
CA SER A 192 2.22 -11.63 -17.80
C SER A 192 1.78 -11.84 -16.37
N PHE A 193 2.73 -11.74 -15.45
CA PHE A 193 2.46 -11.74 -14.00
C PHE A 193 1.55 -10.57 -13.61
N ALA A 194 1.74 -9.40 -14.22
CA ALA A 194 0.90 -8.22 -14.00
C ALA A 194 -0.58 -8.52 -14.25
N ILE A 195 -0.91 -9.16 -15.37
CA ILE A 195 -2.29 -9.51 -15.72
C ILE A 195 -2.83 -10.64 -14.84
N MET A 196 -2.01 -11.62 -14.50
CA MET A 196 -2.43 -12.73 -13.63
C MET A 196 -2.74 -12.28 -12.21
N ASN A 197 -2.01 -11.30 -11.70
CA ASN A 197 -2.12 -10.80 -10.34
C ASN A 197 -3.10 -9.63 -10.22
N CYS A 198 -3.62 -9.10 -11.31
CA CYS A 198 -4.59 -8.02 -11.29
C CYS A 198 -6.00 -8.52 -10.92
N ASN A 199 -6.90 -7.57 -10.67
CA ASN A 199 -8.30 -7.84 -10.35
C ASN A 199 -9.01 -8.76 -11.33
N HIS A 200 -8.70 -8.67 -12.62
CA HIS A 200 -9.34 -9.48 -13.66
C HIS A 200 -9.03 -10.97 -13.49
N GLY A 201 -7.73 -11.31 -13.32
CA GLY A 201 -7.31 -12.71 -13.17
C GLY A 201 -7.90 -13.38 -11.94
N THR A 202 -7.75 -12.75 -10.79
CA THR A 202 -8.21 -13.32 -9.53
C THR A 202 -9.73 -13.50 -9.47
N ASN A 203 -10.50 -12.61 -10.10
CA ASN A 203 -11.95 -12.77 -10.23
C ASN A 203 -12.32 -14.02 -11.05
N VAL A 204 -11.61 -14.28 -12.15
CA VAL A 204 -11.86 -15.49 -12.96
C VAL A 204 -11.59 -16.75 -12.15
N TYR A 205 -10.47 -16.78 -11.40
CA TYR A 205 -10.10 -17.95 -10.58
C TYR A 205 -11.11 -18.17 -9.45
N ALA A 206 -11.56 -17.12 -8.78
CA ALA A 206 -12.58 -17.22 -7.74
C ALA A 206 -13.91 -17.74 -8.29
N ALA A 207 -14.35 -17.24 -9.45
CA ALA A 207 -15.60 -17.67 -10.08
C ALA A 207 -15.56 -19.14 -10.52
N LEU A 208 -14.46 -19.57 -11.16
CA LEU A 208 -14.30 -20.97 -11.54
C LEU A 208 -14.25 -21.89 -10.33
N THR A 209 -13.55 -21.49 -9.27
CA THR A 209 -13.46 -22.24 -8.03
C THR A 209 -14.84 -22.41 -7.37
N ALA A 210 -15.65 -21.34 -7.36
CA ALA A 210 -17.02 -21.41 -6.83
C ALA A 210 -17.85 -22.46 -7.58
N VAL A 211 -17.85 -22.42 -8.92
CA VAL A 211 -18.64 -23.36 -9.72
C VAL A 211 -18.09 -24.78 -9.66
N LEU A 212 -16.76 -24.95 -9.68
CA LEU A 212 -16.11 -26.28 -9.58
C LEU A 212 -16.51 -27.02 -8.31
N TYR A 213 -16.56 -26.32 -7.19
CA TYR A 213 -16.86 -26.94 -5.89
C TYR A 213 -18.34 -26.83 -5.49
N GLY A 214 -19.07 -25.82 -5.99
CA GLY A 214 -20.45 -25.56 -5.58
C GLY A 214 -21.50 -26.21 -6.49
N ALA A 215 -21.25 -26.35 -7.79
CA ALA A 215 -22.22 -26.94 -8.73
C ALA A 215 -22.16 -28.47 -8.75
N ASP A 216 -23.29 -29.12 -8.99
CA ASP A 216 -23.39 -30.57 -9.20
C ASP A 216 -23.23 -30.94 -10.67
N GLY A 217 -22.62 -32.10 -10.92
CA GLY A 217 -22.56 -32.68 -12.29
C GLY A 217 -21.64 -31.89 -13.24
N VAL A 218 -20.61 -31.21 -12.71
CA VAL A 218 -19.53 -30.65 -13.54
C VAL A 218 -18.91 -31.80 -14.35
N PRO A 219 -18.84 -31.73 -15.70
CA PRO A 219 -18.25 -32.78 -16.51
C PRO A 219 -16.81 -33.08 -16.10
N GLU A 220 -16.41 -34.35 -16.12
CA GLU A 220 -15.09 -34.80 -15.66
C GLU A 220 -13.96 -34.07 -16.41
N GLU A 221 -14.14 -33.86 -17.71
CA GLU A 221 -13.19 -33.09 -18.54
C GLU A 221 -13.02 -31.65 -18.05
N TYR A 222 -14.12 -30.96 -17.64
CA TYR A 222 -14.06 -29.60 -17.10
C TYR A 222 -13.48 -29.60 -15.69
N GLN A 223 -13.81 -30.59 -14.87
CA GLN A 223 -13.21 -30.72 -13.52
C GLN A 223 -11.68 -30.79 -13.63
N LYS A 224 -11.18 -31.63 -14.54
CA LYS A 224 -9.73 -31.75 -14.76
C LYS A 224 -9.13 -30.47 -15.31
N GLU A 225 -9.68 -29.91 -16.40
CA GLU A 225 -9.17 -28.70 -17.06
C GLU A 225 -9.13 -27.51 -16.08
N TRP A 226 -10.21 -27.28 -15.32
CA TRP A 226 -10.28 -26.18 -14.36
C TRP A 226 -9.39 -26.39 -13.14
N SER A 227 -9.36 -27.61 -12.59
CA SER A 227 -8.49 -27.92 -11.45
C SER A 227 -7.01 -27.75 -11.80
N ASP A 228 -6.59 -28.24 -12.96
CA ASP A 228 -5.21 -28.10 -13.44
C ASP A 228 -4.86 -26.61 -13.67
N CYS A 229 -5.77 -25.83 -14.25
CA CYS A 229 -5.60 -24.40 -14.42
C CYS A 229 -5.50 -23.66 -13.08
N LEU A 230 -6.45 -23.90 -12.18
CA LEU A 230 -6.52 -23.23 -10.88
C LEU A 230 -5.33 -23.56 -9.99
N GLU A 231 -4.87 -24.83 -10.00
CA GLU A 231 -3.68 -25.23 -9.25
C GLU A 231 -2.41 -24.60 -9.83
N ASN A 232 -2.24 -24.62 -11.15
CA ASN A 232 -1.12 -23.97 -11.80
C ASN A 232 -1.07 -22.46 -11.49
N LYS A 233 -2.23 -21.78 -11.55
CA LYS A 233 -2.32 -20.34 -11.23
C LYS A 233 -2.04 -20.07 -9.76
N TYR A 234 -2.55 -20.90 -8.88
CA TYR A 234 -2.27 -20.78 -7.45
C TYR A 234 -0.77 -20.88 -7.15
N GLN A 235 -0.10 -21.91 -7.67
CA GLN A 235 1.33 -22.12 -7.47
C GLN A 235 2.17 -20.98 -8.07
N THR A 236 1.86 -20.59 -9.30
CA THR A 236 2.57 -19.49 -9.98
C THR A 236 2.40 -18.19 -9.23
N LEU A 237 1.16 -17.84 -8.87
CA LEU A 237 0.85 -16.60 -8.17
C LEU A 237 1.53 -16.56 -6.80
N THR A 238 1.37 -17.62 -6.00
CA THR A 238 1.94 -17.70 -4.65
C THR A 238 3.46 -17.60 -4.70
N SER A 239 4.11 -18.31 -5.62
CA SER A 239 5.57 -18.25 -5.80
C SER A 239 6.04 -16.84 -6.18
N GLN A 240 5.39 -16.21 -7.14
CA GLN A 240 5.78 -14.89 -7.62
C GLN A 240 5.49 -13.77 -6.59
N MET A 241 4.36 -13.84 -5.89
CA MET A 241 4.06 -12.88 -4.84
C MET A 241 4.99 -13.01 -3.64
N ASN A 242 5.35 -14.23 -3.24
CA ASN A 242 6.32 -14.43 -2.16
C ASN A 242 7.73 -13.94 -2.53
N THR A 243 8.05 -13.90 -3.83
CA THR A 243 9.35 -13.41 -4.31
C THR A 243 9.38 -11.89 -4.49
N ASN A 244 8.28 -11.28 -4.92
CA ASN A 244 8.27 -9.93 -5.46
C ASN A 244 7.34 -8.96 -4.73
N MET A 245 6.46 -9.45 -3.85
CA MET A 245 5.43 -8.66 -3.17
C MET A 245 5.19 -9.16 -1.73
N SER A 246 6.20 -9.76 -1.12
CA SER A 246 6.07 -10.40 0.20
C SER A 246 5.70 -9.43 1.32
N ASP A 247 5.98 -8.15 1.14
CA ASP A 247 5.70 -7.06 2.08
C ASP A 247 4.23 -6.60 2.12
N GLY A 248 3.36 -7.20 1.29
CA GLY A 248 1.92 -6.96 1.32
C GLY A 248 1.44 -5.77 0.50
N PHE A 249 2.32 -5.08 -0.22
CA PHE A 249 1.94 -3.92 -1.02
C PHE A 249 1.09 -4.28 -2.26
N SER A 250 0.50 -3.27 -2.88
CA SER A 250 -0.11 -3.34 -4.20
C SER A 250 0.39 -2.19 -5.07
N ASP A 251 0.97 -2.53 -6.20
CA ASP A 251 1.44 -1.57 -7.19
C ASP A 251 0.29 -0.79 -7.87
N GLU A 252 -0.93 -1.32 -7.79
CA GLU A 252 -2.14 -0.64 -8.26
C GLU A 252 -2.65 0.44 -7.28
N GLY A 253 -1.96 0.62 -6.15
CA GLY A 253 -2.33 1.58 -5.10
C GLY A 253 -3.39 1.07 -4.13
N ALA A 254 -3.53 1.76 -2.99
CA ALA A 254 -4.36 1.33 -1.87
C ALA A 254 -5.85 1.15 -2.21
N THR A 255 -6.34 1.85 -3.23
CA THR A 255 -7.74 1.75 -3.68
C THR A 255 -8.03 0.43 -4.39
N TYR A 256 -7.20 0.07 -5.39
CA TYR A 256 -7.32 -1.21 -6.10
C TYR A 256 -6.92 -2.39 -5.21
N PHE A 257 -5.97 -2.18 -4.31
CA PHE A 257 -5.60 -3.16 -3.30
C PHE A 257 -6.81 -3.73 -2.55
N MET A 258 -7.72 -2.86 -2.08
CA MET A 258 -8.92 -3.30 -1.37
C MET A 258 -9.87 -4.13 -2.23
N PHE A 259 -9.99 -3.77 -3.50
CA PHE A 259 -10.79 -4.52 -4.46
C PHE A 259 -10.17 -5.89 -4.77
N GLN A 260 -8.87 -5.93 -5.00
CA GLN A 260 -8.09 -7.15 -5.23
C GLN A 260 -8.12 -8.07 -4.01
N LEU A 261 -7.91 -7.51 -2.81
CA LEU A 261 -7.90 -8.26 -1.57
C LEU A 261 -9.23 -9.00 -1.35
N LYS A 262 -10.40 -8.38 -1.63
CA LYS A 262 -11.70 -9.05 -1.57
C LYS A 262 -11.73 -10.30 -2.44
N THR A 263 -11.25 -10.19 -3.67
CA THR A 263 -11.29 -11.30 -4.63
C THR A 263 -10.33 -12.42 -4.24
N TYR A 264 -9.15 -12.08 -3.73
CA TYR A 264 -8.23 -13.08 -3.18
C TYR A 264 -8.87 -13.84 -2.02
N MET A 265 -9.53 -13.13 -1.08
CA MET A 265 -10.20 -13.77 0.04
C MET A 265 -11.30 -14.72 -0.42
N GLN A 266 -12.12 -14.30 -1.39
CA GLN A 266 -13.14 -15.17 -1.99
C GLN A 266 -12.50 -16.43 -2.58
N TRP A 267 -11.45 -16.28 -3.39
CA TRP A 267 -10.79 -17.41 -4.04
C TRP A 267 -10.15 -18.35 -3.02
N PHE A 268 -9.41 -17.81 -2.05
CA PHE A 268 -8.71 -18.61 -1.04
C PHE A 268 -9.68 -19.32 -0.10
N GLU A 269 -10.79 -18.70 0.30
CA GLU A 269 -11.83 -19.36 1.11
C GLU A 269 -12.57 -20.46 0.33
N LEU A 270 -12.93 -20.19 -0.93
CA LEU A 270 -13.52 -21.21 -1.80
C LEU A 270 -12.58 -22.41 -2.01
N ARG A 271 -11.29 -22.14 -2.22
CA ARG A 271 -10.26 -23.17 -2.35
C ARG A 271 -10.09 -23.95 -1.03
N ARG A 272 -10.02 -23.26 0.10
CA ARG A 272 -9.89 -23.87 1.43
C ARG A 272 -11.02 -24.89 1.67
N ASN A 273 -12.24 -24.47 1.44
CA ASN A 273 -13.42 -25.32 1.65
C ASN A 273 -13.49 -26.46 0.63
N GLY A 274 -13.30 -26.19 -0.64
CA GLY A 274 -13.35 -27.18 -1.70
C GLY A 274 -12.31 -28.29 -1.56
N LEU A 275 -11.14 -27.98 -1.02
CA LEU A 275 -10.06 -28.94 -0.77
C LEU A 275 -10.04 -29.48 0.67
N GLY A 276 -10.96 -29.07 1.54
CA GLY A 276 -11.00 -29.48 2.95
C GLY A 276 -9.74 -29.08 3.75
N LEU A 277 -9.14 -27.92 3.42
CA LEU A 277 -7.93 -27.44 4.09
C LEU A 277 -8.28 -26.85 5.46
N ALA A 278 -7.32 -26.93 6.37
CA ALA A 278 -7.43 -26.31 7.69
C ALA A 278 -7.53 -24.79 7.60
N LEU A 279 -8.16 -24.17 8.60
CA LEU A 279 -8.24 -22.73 8.76
C LEU A 279 -6.83 -22.10 8.72
N GLY A 280 -6.69 -21.01 8.01
CA GLY A 280 -5.43 -20.27 7.88
C GLY A 280 -4.40 -20.89 6.92
N LYS A 281 -4.52 -22.17 6.53
CA LYS A 281 -3.48 -22.83 5.73
C LYS A 281 -3.17 -22.11 4.42
N PRO A 282 -4.13 -21.75 3.54
CA PRO A 282 -3.82 -21.03 2.30
C PRO A 282 -3.20 -19.64 2.55
N TYR A 283 -3.63 -18.96 3.62
CA TYR A 283 -3.13 -17.62 3.96
C TYR A 283 -1.69 -17.65 4.46
N ASN A 284 -1.31 -18.70 5.18
CA ASN A 284 0.06 -18.87 5.67
C ASN A 284 1.07 -19.22 4.56
N GLU A 285 0.60 -19.68 3.41
CA GLU A 285 1.43 -20.00 2.25
C GLU A 285 1.81 -18.75 1.44
N LEU A 286 1.14 -17.60 1.67
CA LEU A 286 1.36 -16.35 0.97
C LEU A 286 1.76 -15.25 1.95
N ASP A 287 3.04 -14.87 1.95
CA ASP A 287 3.59 -13.82 2.83
C ASP A 287 2.93 -12.47 2.61
N TRP A 288 2.45 -12.20 1.39
CA TRP A 288 1.66 -11.02 1.06
C TRP A 288 0.46 -10.82 2.01
N PHE A 289 -0.29 -11.88 2.33
CA PHE A 289 -1.42 -11.78 3.26
C PHE A 289 -1.00 -11.40 4.69
N LYS A 290 0.17 -11.87 5.14
CA LYS A 290 0.70 -11.57 6.48
C LYS A 290 1.02 -10.09 6.67
N ASN A 291 1.29 -9.37 5.56
CA ASN A 291 1.67 -7.97 5.54
C ASN A 291 0.61 -7.03 4.93
N ALA A 292 -0.42 -7.58 4.29
CA ALA A 292 -1.45 -6.83 3.57
C ALA A 292 -2.22 -5.82 4.46
N SER A 293 -2.54 -6.18 5.68
CA SER A 293 -3.18 -5.30 6.65
C SER A 293 -2.27 -4.14 7.06
N ALA A 294 -0.97 -4.40 7.24
CA ALA A 294 0.01 -3.36 7.53
C ALA A 294 0.14 -2.37 6.36
N TYR A 295 0.20 -2.85 5.10
CA TYR A 295 0.21 -1.96 3.95
C TYR A 295 -1.02 -1.03 3.92
N CYS A 296 -2.21 -1.58 4.15
CA CYS A 296 -3.43 -0.79 4.22
C CYS A 296 -3.38 0.25 5.36
N LEU A 297 -3.00 -0.17 6.57
CA LEU A 297 -2.96 0.70 7.75
C LEU A 297 -1.98 1.87 7.56
N TYR A 298 -0.76 1.60 7.10
CA TYR A 298 0.25 2.63 6.88
C TYR A 298 -0.07 3.55 5.69
N SER A 299 -0.91 3.11 4.75
CA SER A 299 -1.43 3.95 3.66
C SER A 299 -2.53 4.91 4.10
N ILE A 300 -3.12 4.77 5.29
CA ILE A 300 -4.12 5.68 5.83
C ILE A 300 -3.45 6.95 6.33
N LEU A 301 -3.91 8.10 5.81
CA LEU A 301 -3.41 9.42 6.18
C LEU A 301 -4.00 9.90 7.52
N PRO A 302 -3.26 10.69 8.32
CA PRO A 302 -3.81 11.32 9.51
C PRO A 302 -5.02 12.20 9.17
N GLY A 303 -6.12 12.04 9.90
CA GLY A 303 -7.42 12.64 9.57
C GLY A 303 -7.69 14.01 10.18
N GLY A 304 -6.88 14.47 11.12
CA GLY A 304 -7.18 15.70 11.85
C GLY A 304 -8.48 15.58 12.66
N GLU A 305 -9.36 16.57 12.53
CA GLU A 305 -10.67 16.57 13.19
C GLU A 305 -11.63 15.51 12.65
N ASP A 306 -11.39 15.04 11.43
CA ASP A 306 -12.27 14.10 10.73
C ASP A 306 -11.90 12.63 10.95
N ASN A 307 -10.83 12.30 11.69
CA ASN A 307 -10.28 10.97 12.02
C ASN A 307 -9.76 10.13 10.84
N PHE A 308 -10.19 10.38 9.62
CA PHE A 308 -9.71 9.68 8.41
C PHE A 308 -9.26 10.68 7.35
N GLY A 309 -7.96 10.77 7.11
CA GLY A 309 -7.36 11.69 6.15
C GLY A 309 -7.41 11.23 4.69
N GLY A 310 -8.01 10.06 4.44
CA GLY A 310 -7.94 9.39 3.14
C GLY A 310 -6.79 8.42 3.03
N LEU A 311 -6.49 8.01 1.80
CA LEU A 311 -5.40 7.09 1.48
C LEU A 311 -4.27 7.81 0.75
N ALA A 312 -3.05 7.36 0.97
CA ALA A 312 -1.90 7.78 0.16
C ALA A 312 -2.15 7.44 -1.32
N ARG A 313 -1.92 8.40 -2.21
CA ARG A 313 -2.38 8.38 -3.61
C ARG A 313 -1.34 7.87 -4.58
N TYR A 314 -0.61 6.83 -4.27
CA TYR A 314 0.23 6.17 -5.26
C TYR A 314 -0.60 5.42 -6.28
N ALA A 315 -0.16 5.43 -7.54
CA ALA A 315 -0.82 4.73 -8.64
C ALA A 315 -2.27 5.21 -8.88
N ASP A 316 -3.14 4.37 -9.45
CA ASP A 316 -4.55 4.69 -9.66
C ASP A 316 -5.35 4.73 -8.34
N ALA A 317 -4.80 5.40 -7.32
CA ALA A 317 -5.44 5.52 -6.03
C ALA A 317 -6.34 6.74 -5.90
N ASN A 318 -7.53 6.51 -5.35
CA ASN A 318 -8.42 7.54 -4.84
C ASN A 318 -8.14 7.78 -3.35
N PRO A 319 -8.58 8.90 -2.78
CA PRO A 319 -8.45 9.11 -1.33
C PRO A 319 -9.29 8.16 -0.49
N LYS A 320 -10.10 7.31 -1.12
CA LYS A 320 -11.14 6.49 -0.48
C LYS A 320 -11.00 5.03 -0.86
N PHE A 321 -11.39 4.13 0.02
CA PHE A 321 -11.47 2.70 -0.27
C PHE A 321 -12.55 2.39 -1.30
N TRP A 322 -12.24 1.55 -2.28
CA TRP A 322 -13.24 0.99 -3.19
C TRP A 322 -13.90 -0.29 -2.66
N GLY A 323 -13.33 -0.89 -1.65
CA GLY A 323 -13.90 -1.99 -0.91
C GLY A 323 -14.25 -1.57 0.51
N ASN A 324 -15.08 -2.36 1.18
CA ASN A 324 -15.40 -2.14 2.57
C ASN A 324 -14.37 -2.86 3.47
N PRO A 325 -13.49 -2.14 4.20
CA PRO A 325 -12.51 -2.76 5.11
C PRO A 325 -13.14 -3.74 6.10
N TYR A 326 -14.34 -3.42 6.59
CA TYR A 326 -15.09 -4.26 7.51
C TYR A 326 -15.51 -5.61 6.94
N SER A 327 -15.59 -5.71 5.60
CA SER A 327 -15.93 -6.95 4.91
C SER A 327 -14.73 -7.82 4.65
N VAL A 328 -13.61 -7.18 4.39
CA VAL A 328 -12.43 -7.84 3.83
C VAL A 328 -11.48 -8.28 4.93
N PHE A 329 -11.11 -7.38 5.83
CA PHE A 329 -10.12 -7.67 6.88
C PHE A 329 -10.55 -8.71 7.92
N PRO A 330 -11.85 -8.94 8.22
CA PRO A 330 -12.23 -10.05 9.10
C PRO A 330 -11.68 -11.41 8.69
N ALA A 331 -11.55 -11.66 7.39
CA ALA A 331 -10.96 -12.92 6.90
C ALA A 331 -9.48 -13.06 7.30
N LEU A 332 -8.68 -11.99 7.20
CA LEU A 332 -7.28 -12.00 7.66
C LEU A 332 -7.20 -12.11 9.18
N GLY A 333 -8.04 -11.35 9.90
CA GLY A 333 -8.14 -11.46 11.35
C GLY A 333 -8.39 -12.90 11.80
N LYS A 334 -9.38 -13.56 11.19
CA LYS A 334 -9.75 -14.97 11.49
C LYS A 334 -8.65 -15.97 11.12
N ASN A 335 -8.13 -15.89 9.90
CA ASN A 335 -7.23 -16.91 9.35
C ASN A 335 -5.77 -16.76 9.84
N LEU A 336 -5.31 -15.52 10.08
CA LEU A 336 -3.93 -15.23 10.50
C LEU A 336 -3.81 -14.78 11.95
N GLN A 337 -4.94 -14.60 12.65
CA GLN A 337 -5.00 -14.01 13.99
C GLN A 337 -4.34 -12.62 14.01
N ASP A 338 -4.59 -11.84 12.94
CA ASP A 338 -3.94 -10.56 12.70
C ASP A 338 -4.64 -9.41 13.44
N PRO A 339 -4.03 -8.79 14.46
CA PRO A 339 -4.63 -7.71 15.24
C PRO A 339 -4.74 -6.39 14.45
N ILE A 340 -3.93 -6.16 13.40
CA ILE A 340 -4.06 -5.00 12.53
C ILE A 340 -5.30 -5.16 11.63
N ALA A 341 -5.49 -6.34 11.06
CA ALA A 341 -6.70 -6.65 10.30
C ALA A 341 -7.97 -6.51 11.16
N GLN A 342 -7.89 -6.93 12.42
CA GLN A 342 -9.00 -6.74 13.36
C GLN A 342 -9.27 -5.25 13.62
N TRP A 343 -8.25 -4.42 13.82
CA TRP A 343 -8.40 -2.97 13.98
C TRP A 343 -9.06 -2.33 12.74
N LEU A 344 -8.56 -2.65 11.55
CA LEU A 344 -9.14 -2.15 10.29
C LEU A 344 -10.60 -2.57 10.09
N SER A 345 -11.02 -3.67 10.68
CA SER A 345 -12.38 -4.21 10.57
C SER A 345 -13.34 -3.76 11.67
N SER A 346 -12.87 -3.15 12.76
CA SER A 346 -13.71 -2.80 13.92
C SER A 346 -13.54 -1.38 14.43
N GLU A 347 -12.33 -0.81 14.38
CA GLU A 347 -11.99 0.47 14.99
C GLU A 347 -11.87 1.63 14.00
N LEU A 348 -11.65 1.33 12.71
CA LEU A 348 -11.63 2.37 11.68
C LEU A 348 -13.00 3.05 11.59
N ASP A 349 -13.07 4.37 11.74
CA ASP A 349 -14.37 5.07 11.78
C ASP A 349 -15.14 4.94 10.45
N LEU A 350 -16.26 4.21 10.53
CA LEU A 350 -17.14 3.98 9.37
C LEU A 350 -17.83 5.21 8.87
N LYS A 351 -18.08 6.22 9.71
CA LYS A 351 -18.84 7.41 9.29
C LYS A 351 -18.14 8.10 8.15
N GLU A 352 -16.84 8.01 8.09
CA GLU A 352 -16.01 8.63 7.07
C GLU A 352 -15.82 7.75 5.84
N VAL A 353 -15.71 6.45 6.02
CA VAL A 353 -15.88 5.50 4.90
C VAL A 353 -17.30 5.65 4.31
N GLU A 354 -18.30 6.00 5.11
CA GLU A 354 -19.65 6.32 4.66
C GLU A 354 -19.80 7.67 3.98
N LEU A 355 -18.95 8.67 4.20
CA LEU A 355 -18.96 9.93 3.46
C LEU A 355 -18.82 9.70 1.95
N TRP A 356 -18.02 8.75 1.53
CA TRP A 356 -17.98 8.33 0.12
C TRP A 356 -19.32 7.77 -0.39
N ARG A 357 -20.09 7.10 0.46
CA ARG A 357 -21.44 6.61 0.12
C ARG A 357 -22.47 7.74 0.12
N ALA A 358 -22.28 8.78 0.91
CA ALA A 358 -23.19 9.93 0.98
C ALA A 358 -23.07 10.87 -0.24
N GLU A 359 -21.89 11.00 -0.84
CA GLU A 359 -21.69 11.78 -2.07
C GLU A 359 -22.45 11.19 -3.28
N LYS A 360 -22.62 9.87 -3.33
CA LYS A 360 -23.49 9.21 -4.30
C LYS A 360 -25.00 9.44 -4.05
N LYS A 361 -25.38 10.19 -3.00
CA LYS A 361 -26.78 10.59 -2.77
C LYS A 361 -27.39 11.43 -3.90
N GLN A 362 -26.58 12.02 -4.76
CA GLN A 362 -27.08 12.75 -5.94
C GLN A 362 -27.36 11.84 -7.14
N GLU A 363 -26.86 10.61 -7.16
CA GLU A 363 -27.32 9.60 -8.11
C GLU A 363 -28.55 8.91 -7.51
N LYS A 364 -29.65 8.86 -8.22
CA LYS A 364 -30.98 8.31 -7.84
C LYS A 364 -31.00 6.83 -7.39
N ASP A 365 -29.87 6.17 -7.25
CA ASP A 365 -29.74 4.80 -6.77
C ASP A 365 -29.54 4.77 -5.25
N GLN A 366 -30.62 4.98 -4.51
CA GLN A 366 -30.64 4.83 -3.04
C GLN A 366 -30.31 3.43 -2.53
N ASP A 367 -30.28 2.42 -3.40
CA ASP A 367 -30.13 1.01 -3.06
C ASP A 367 -28.69 0.55 -2.79
N GLN A 368 -27.67 1.39 -3.08
CA GLN A 368 -26.26 1.07 -2.77
C GLN A 368 -25.85 1.43 -1.33
N LYS A 369 -26.75 1.93 -0.53
CA LYS A 369 -26.49 2.46 0.83
C LYS A 369 -26.51 1.43 1.97
N SER A 370 -26.79 0.16 1.70
CA SER A 370 -26.77 -0.78 2.80
C SER A 370 -25.33 -1.17 3.14
N ASN A 371 -24.96 -1.02 4.41
CA ASN A 371 -23.75 -1.58 5.03
C ASN A 371 -23.77 -3.11 5.01
N PHE A 372 -24.50 -3.65 4.07
CA PHE A 372 -24.78 -5.02 3.89
C PHE A 372 -23.58 -5.71 3.30
N ASP A 373 -23.10 -6.71 4.02
CA ASP A 373 -22.00 -7.52 3.58
C ASP A 373 -22.11 -8.95 4.12
N VAL A 374 -22.45 -9.85 3.20
CA VAL A 374 -22.51 -11.29 3.49
C VAL A 374 -21.15 -11.81 3.94
N TRP A 375 -20.06 -11.25 3.39
CA TRP A 375 -18.69 -11.67 3.69
C TRP A 375 -18.31 -11.35 5.12
N ARG A 376 -18.63 -10.14 5.61
CA ARG A 376 -18.40 -9.78 7.00
C ARG A 376 -19.06 -10.75 7.97
N TYR A 377 -20.30 -11.15 7.69
CA TYR A 377 -20.99 -12.11 8.54
C TYR A 377 -20.27 -13.46 8.60
N ILE A 378 -19.80 -13.96 7.44
CA ILE A 378 -19.14 -15.26 7.33
C ILE A 378 -17.72 -15.21 7.94
N TRP A 379 -17.00 -14.11 7.74
CA TRP A 379 -15.57 -14.02 8.06
C TRP A 379 -15.26 -13.39 9.42
N LYS A 380 -16.21 -12.73 10.06
CA LYS A 380 -16.00 -12.11 11.37
C LYS A 380 -15.58 -13.16 12.40
N ASP A 381 -14.53 -12.84 13.16
CA ASP A 381 -14.11 -13.57 14.35
C ASP A 381 -14.06 -12.59 15.53
N GLY A 382 -14.77 -12.92 16.61
CA GLY A 382 -14.80 -12.11 17.83
C GLY A 382 -13.65 -12.42 18.81
N ASN A 383 -12.77 -13.36 18.48
CA ASN A 383 -11.69 -13.81 19.39
C ASN A 383 -10.39 -13.04 19.21
N VAL A 384 -10.24 -12.31 18.09
CA VAL A 384 -9.03 -11.51 17.81
C VAL A 384 -9.22 -10.10 18.38
N ASN A 385 -8.33 -9.67 19.25
CA ASN A 385 -8.34 -8.29 19.74
C ASN A 385 -7.68 -7.34 18.71
N PRO A 386 -8.21 -6.13 18.53
CA PRO A 386 -7.57 -5.12 17.70
C PRO A 386 -6.24 -4.68 18.32
N VAL A 387 -5.29 -4.31 17.46
CA VAL A 387 -4.01 -3.76 17.91
C VAL A 387 -4.22 -2.37 18.54
N ASP A 388 -3.46 -2.06 19.57
CA ASP A 388 -3.28 -0.68 19.98
C ASP A 388 -2.25 -0.02 19.04
N LEU A 389 -2.70 0.94 18.23
CA LEU A 389 -1.84 1.62 17.27
C LEU A 389 -0.61 2.24 17.88
N HIS A 390 -0.70 2.73 19.15
CA HIS A 390 0.42 3.34 19.85
C HIS A 390 1.56 2.37 20.17
N THR A 391 1.31 1.07 20.06
CA THR A 391 2.35 0.03 20.19
C THR A 391 3.09 -0.25 18.89
N LEU A 392 2.56 0.21 17.76
CA LEU A 392 3.18 0.01 16.46
C LEU A 392 4.29 1.04 16.21
N PRO A 393 5.33 0.69 15.45
CA PRO A 393 6.28 1.66 14.94
C PRO A 393 5.58 2.79 14.20
N ASN A 394 6.05 4.02 14.32
CA ASN A 394 5.54 5.16 13.58
C ASN A 394 6.08 5.25 12.14
N TRP A 395 6.79 4.22 11.68
CA TRP A 395 7.31 4.09 10.33
C TRP A 395 7.23 2.64 9.83
N ARG A 396 7.19 2.48 8.51
CA ARG A 396 7.28 1.17 7.85
C ARG A 396 8.01 1.34 6.51
N PHE A 397 8.86 0.38 6.22
CA PHE A 397 9.45 0.22 4.90
C PHE A 397 8.87 -1.04 4.25
N PHE A 398 8.25 -0.87 3.10
CA PHE A 398 7.79 -1.93 2.22
C PHE A 398 8.88 -2.12 1.16
N GLU A 399 9.74 -3.10 1.40
CA GLU A 399 11.00 -3.27 0.67
C GLU A 399 10.75 -3.62 -0.81
N ASP A 400 9.82 -4.54 -1.08
CA ASP A 400 9.46 -4.93 -2.45
C ASP A 400 8.84 -3.76 -3.23
N ALA A 401 8.02 -2.94 -2.57
CA ALA A 401 7.46 -1.73 -3.15
C ALA A 401 8.47 -0.59 -3.30
N GLY A 402 9.59 -0.63 -2.59
CA GLY A 402 10.44 0.54 -2.41
C GLY A 402 9.72 1.72 -1.75
N MET A 403 8.69 1.45 -0.93
CA MET A 403 7.85 2.46 -0.31
C MET A 403 8.17 2.62 1.16
N PHE A 404 8.60 3.81 1.54
CA PHE A 404 8.80 4.21 2.93
C PHE A 404 7.66 5.10 3.41
N VAL A 405 7.15 4.81 4.59
CA VAL A 405 6.12 5.59 5.28
C VAL A 405 6.61 5.96 6.66
N TRP A 406 6.44 7.22 7.03
CA TRP A 406 6.68 7.74 8.36
C TRP A 406 5.54 8.63 8.83
N ARG A 407 5.24 8.59 10.12
CA ARG A 407 4.31 9.50 10.80
C ARG A 407 4.88 9.93 12.13
N SER A 408 4.59 11.17 12.56
CA SER A 408 5.10 11.66 13.86
C SER A 408 4.45 10.95 15.05
N SER A 409 3.26 10.41 14.86
CA SER A 409 2.54 9.58 15.83
C SER A 409 1.35 8.88 15.15
N TRP A 410 0.62 8.05 15.88
CA TRP A 410 -0.65 7.47 15.44
C TRP A 410 -1.86 8.36 15.73
N ASN A 411 -1.67 9.56 16.26
CA ASN A 411 -2.74 10.53 16.49
C ASN A 411 -3.23 11.16 15.17
N ASN A 412 -4.48 11.61 15.17
CA ASN A 412 -5.11 12.22 14.00
C ASN A 412 -4.45 13.51 13.51
N ASN A 413 -3.78 14.25 14.42
CA ASN A 413 -3.06 15.48 14.10
C ASN A 413 -1.59 15.26 13.69
N ALA A 414 -1.18 14.03 13.49
CA ALA A 414 0.20 13.70 13.12
C ALA A 414 0.63 14.31 11.78
N SER A 415 1.93 14.53 11.67
CA SER A 415 2.59 14.70 10.37
C SER A 415 2.82 13.33 9.72
N TYR A 416 2.78 13.30 8.38
CA TYR A 416 2.97 12.10 7.59
C TYR A 416 3.87 12.40 6.40
N PHE A 417 4.82 11.53 6.16
CA PHE A 417 5.70 11.54 5.01
C PHE A 417 5.72 10.16 4.36
N THR A 418 5.72 10.12 3.03
CA THR A 418 5.94 8.87 2.30
C THR A 418 6.67 9.15 0.99
N ILE A 419 7.48 8.19 0.56
CA ILE A 419 8.17 8.18 -0.73
C ILE A 419 8.11 6.77 -1.29
N LYS A 420 8.03 6.65 -2.63
CA LYS A 420 8.07 5.38 -3.33
C LYS A 420 9.07 5.44 -4.49
N SER A 421 9.88 4.42 -4.60
CA SER A 421 10.71 4.11 -5.78
C SER A 421 11.08 2.64 -5.70
N GLY A 422 10.49 1.82 -6.55
CA GLY A 422 10.63 0.37 -6.46
C GLY A 422 10.01 -0.37 -7.62
N GLN A 423 9.63 -1.60 -7.38
CA GLN A 423 9.18 -2.52 -8.42
C GLN A 423 7.76 -2.18 -8.91
N HIS A 424 7.52 -2.45 -10.19
CA HIS A 424 6.24 -2.24 -10.87
C HIS A 424 5.80 -3.53 -11.58
N TYR A 425 4.66 -4.07 -11.19
CA TYR A 425 4.16 -5.35 -11.70
C TYR A 425 2.77 -5.31 -12.30
N GLN A 426 2.01 -4.24 -12.10
CA GLN A 426 0.58 -4.19 -12.41
C GLN A 426 0.22 -2.99 -13.27
N GLY A 427 -0.83 -3.10 -14.08
CA GLY A 427 -1.19 -2.12 -15.09
C GLY A 427 -1.73 -0.78 -14.56
N HIS A 428 -2.09 -0.69 -13.29
CA HIS A 428 -2.54 0.56 -12.66
C HIS A 428 -1.40 1.35 -11.98
N GLY A 429 -0.15 0.87 -12.05
CA GLY A 429 1.03 1.61 -11.63
C GLY A 429 1.24 2.89 -12.44
N HIS A 430 2.03 3.83 -11.91
CA HIS A 430 2.34 5.10 -12.54
C HIS A 430 3.85 5.27 -12.79
N PRO A 431 4.25 6.12 -13.76
CA PRO A 431 5.64 6.48 -13.96
C PRO A 431 6.06 7.54 -12.92
N ASP A 432 6.14 7.12 -11.63
CA ASP A 432 6.20 7.99 -10.46
C ASP A 432 7.35 7.68 -9.48
N ASP A 433 8.36 6.93 -9.90
CA ASP A 433 9.49 6.60 -9.03
C ASP A 433 10.22 7.84 -8.51
N GLY A 434 10.42 7.90 -7.20
CA GLY A 434 10.91 9.08 -6.50
C GLY A 434 9.83 10.04 -6.01
N GLN A 435 8.54 9.72 -6.27
CA GLN A 435 7.39 10.46 -5.78
C GLN A 435 7.31 10.43 -4.25
N PHE A 436 6.98 11.59 -3.66
CA PHE A 436 6.78 11.73 -2.23
C PHE A 436 5.56 12.59 -1.89
N MET A 437 5.05 12.44 -0.67
CA MET A 437 3.93 13.22 -0.14
C MET A 437 4.20 13.69 1.28
N ILE A 438 3.65 14.86 1.62
CA ILE A 438 3.66 15.44 2.97
C ILE A 438 2.24 15.81 3.35
N HIS A 439 1.75 15.26 4.47
CA HIS A 439 0.44 15.57 5.05
C HIS A 439 0.59 15.91 6.53
N ARG A 440 -0.37 16.64 7.08
CA ARG A 440 -0.46 16.89 8.53
C ARG A 440 -1.91 17.19 8.93
N ALA A 441 -2.38 16.50 9.96
CA ALA A 441 -3.67 16.80 10.61
C ALA A 441 -4.86 16.90 9.62
N GLY A 442 -4.97 15.94 8.70
CA GLY A 442 -6.03 15.94 7.68
C GLY A 442 -5.82 16.91 6.51
N VAL A 443 -4.69 17.61 6.47
CA VAL A 443 -4.36 18.56 5.41
C VAL A 443 -3.27 18.00 4.50
N PRO A 444 -3.55 17.81 3.20
CA PRO A 444 -2.54 17.46 2.21
C PRO A 444 -1.76 18.73 1.81
N TYR A 445 -0.43 18.71 1.92
CA TYR A 445 0.45 19.80 1.51
C TYR A 445 1.15 19.52 0.21
N ILE A 446 1.93 18.44 0.19
CA ILE A 446 2.58 17.91 -1.01
C ILE A 446 1.84 16.64 -1.38
N ILE A 447 1.34 16.60 -2.60
CA ILE A 447 0.43 15.56 -3.05
C ILE A 447 0.95 14.81 -4.26
N ASP A 448 0.42 13.62 -4.46
CA ASP A 448 0.32 12.96 -5.74
C ASP A 448 -1.04 13.29 -6.36
N MET A 449 -1.11 13.38 -7.68
CA MET A 449 -2.37 13.65 -8.38
C MET A 449 -3.33 12.46 -8.32
N GLY A 450 -2.80 11.25 -8.13
CA GLY A 450 -3.58 10.01 -7.99
C GLY A 450 -4.13 9.51 -9.32
N TYR A 451 -5.34 8.98 -9.32
CA TYR A 451 -5.95 8.32 -10.46
C TYR A 451 -6.01 9.16 -11.73
N SER A 452 -5.17 8.87 -12.71
CA SER A 452 -5.13 9.54 -14.00
C SER A 452 -5.16 8.54 -15.16
N ASN A 453 -5.57 9.02 -16.36
CA ASN A 453 -5.62 8.19 -17.55
C ASN A 453 -5.70 9.08 -18.81
N PRO A 454 -4.65 9.17 -19.65
CA PRO A 454 -3.33 8.50 -19.51
C PRO A 454 -2.54 8.97 -18.29
N LYS A 455 -1.47 8.23 -17.92
CA LYS A 455 -0.59 8.47 -16.79
C LYS A 455 0.64 9.24 -17.23
N TYR A 456 0.90 10.37 -16.58
CA TYR A 456 2.03 11.21 -16.95
C TYR A 456 2.98 11.44 -15.77
N THR A 457 4.27 11.31 -16.03
CA THR A 457 5.33 11.63 -15.05
C THR A 457 5.23 13.07 -14.54
N LEU A 458 4.77 14.00 -15.37
CA LEU A 458 4.55 15.39 -15.01
C LEU A 458 3.48 15.62 -13.92
N GLU A 459 2.69 14.60 -13.59
CA GLU A 459 1.65 14.66 -12.55
C GLU A 459 2.20 14.31 -11.14
N HIS A 460 3.49 14.00 -11.05
CA HIS A 460 4.18 13.53 -9.84
C HIS A 460 5.30 14.47 -9.39
N ASN A 461 5.75 14.32 -8.13
CA ASN A 461 6.84 15.13 -7.54
C ASN A 461 8.21 14.55 -7.89
N VAL A 462 8.54 14.50 -9.17
CA VAL A 462 9.70 13.82 -9.73
C VAL A 462 10.48 14.73 -10.69
N LEU A 463 11.45 14.17 -11.38
CA LEU A 463 12.29 14.85 -12.36
C LEU A 463 11.74 14.65 -13.78
N LEU A 464 11.77 15.71 -14.60
CA LEU A 464 11.72 15.59 -16.06
C LEU A 464 13.11 15.94 -16.63
N VAL A 465 13.53 15.22 -17.67
CA VAL A 465 14.81 15.43 -18.33
C VAL A 465 14.59 15.76 -19.80
N ASN A 466 14.97 16.95 -20.25
CA ASN A 466 14.63 17.46 -21.59
C ASN A 466 13.12 17.38 -21.89
N GLY A 467 12.29 17.64 -20.88
CA GLY A 467 10.83 17.53 -20.95
C GLY A 467 10.28 16.10 -21.04
N LYS A 468 11.11 15.07 -20.88
CA LYS A 468 10.72 13.66 -20.94
C LYS A 468 10.59 13.06 -19.54
N GLY A 469 9.56 12.23 -19.36
CA GLY A 469 9.29 11.49 -18.14
C GLY A 469 9.93 10.11 -18.07
N GLN A 470 9.43 9.31 -17.14
CA GLN A 470 9.83 7.94 -16.88
C GLN A 470 9.24 6.97 -17.90
N VAL A 471 9.67 5.71 -17.91
CA VAL A 471 9.05 4.64 -18.71
C VAL A 471 7.57 4.54 -18.34
N GLY A 472 6.70 4.41 -19.33
CA GLY A 472 5.25 4.43 -19.18
C GLY A 472 4.60 5.82 -19.21
N ASP A 473 5.38 6.90 -19.40
CA ASP A 473 4.88 8.27 -19.52
C ASP A 473 3.90 8.42 -20.69
N GLY A 474 2.65 8.77 -20.40
CA GLY A 474 1.58 8.91 -21.39
C GLY A 474 0.81 7.63 -21.69
N ASP A 475 1.13 6.50 -21.06
CA ASP A 475 0.40 5.25 -21.25
C ASP A 475 -0.90 5.22 -20.45
N VAL A 476 -1.88 4.48 -21.00
CA VAL A 476 -3.16 4.22 -20.32
C VAL A 476 -3.03 3.11 -19.28
N TRP A 477 -2.25 2.10 -19.64
CA TRP A 477 -1.94 0.94 -18.82
C TRP A 477 -0.42 0.78 -18.76
N CYS A 478 0.17 1.09 -17.63
CA CYS A 478 1.60 0.92 -17.41
C CYS A 478 1.91 -0.54 -17.07
N GLU A 479 1.80 -1.42 -18.05
CA GLU A 479 2.17 -2.84 -17.93
C GLU A 479 3.70 -2.97 -17.98
N PHE A 480 4.39 -2.47 -16.96
CA PHE A 480 5.86 -2.44 -16.91
C PHE A 480 6.51 -3.80 -17.15
N GLY A 481 5.83 -4.89 -16.78
CA GLY A 481 6.26 -6.26 -17.04
C GLY A 481 6.42 -6.62 -18.51
N ASP A 482 5.75 -5.92 -19.42
CA ASP A 482 5.72 -6.18 -20.85
C ASP A 482 6.69 -5.30 -21.66
N TYR A 483 7.39 -4.35 -21.02
CA TYR A 483 8.38 -3.52 -21.68
C TYR A 483 9.66 -4.31 -22.00
N PRO A 484 10.22 -4.20 -23.22
CA PRO A 484 11.44 -4.90 -23.58
C PRO A 484 12.64 -4.53 -22.69
N GLY A 485 13.30 -5.54 -22.14
CA GLY A 485 14.48 -5.34 -21.28
C GLY A 485 14.19 -5.01 -19.82
N ASN A 486 13.01 -5.25 -19.36
CA ASN A 486 12.37 -4.73 -18.17
C ASN A 486 12.79 -5.28 -16.80
N GLN A 487 13.68 -6.25 -16.72
CA GLN A 487 14.08 -6.84 -15.42
C GLN A 487 14.96 -5.93 -14.55
N SER A 488 15.16 -4.65 -14.95
CA SER A 488 15.99 -3.69 -14.22
C SER A 488 15.62 -2.23 -14.49
N ILE A 489 14.40 -1.95 -14.97
CA ILE A 489 13.99 -0.57 -15.30
C ILE A 489 13.32 0.18 -14.15
N TRP A 490 13.04 -0.45 -13.03
CA TRP A 490 12.46 0.23 -11.88
C TRP A 490 13.51 0.90 -10.99
N GLY A 491 13.06 1.85 -10.18
CA GLY A 491 13.88 2.48 -9.18
C GLY A 491 14.08 1.62 -7.94
N GLU A 492 14.88 2.14 -7.03
CA GLU A 492 15.18 1.48 -5.75
C GLU A 492 15.08 2.50 -4.61
N THR A 493 14.64 2.05 -3.45
CA THR A 493 14.71 2.83 -2.20
C THR A 493 15.49 2.04 -1.17
N ASP A 494 16.48 2.69 -0.56
CA ASP A 494 17.28 2.14 0.52
C ASP A 494 17.05 2.99 1.79
N VAL A 495 16.49 2.37 2.83
CA VAL A 495 16.31 2.99 4.15
C VAL A 495 17.56 2.74 4.97
N LEU A 496 18.42 3.73 5.03
CA LEU A 496 19.74 3.65 5.66
C LEU A 496 19.65 3.61 7.18
N LEU A 497 18.71 4.36 7.73
CA LEU A 497 18.43 4.40 9.16
C LEU A 497 17.03 4.97 9.41
N SER A 498 16.28 4.37 10.33
CA SER A 498 15.06 4.94 10.88
C SER A 498 14.99 4.65 12.38
N THR A 499 14.79 5.68 13.19
CA THR A 499 14.56 5.53 14.62
C THR A 499 13.07 5.43 14.86
N GLY A 500 12.61 4.34 15.44
CA GLY A 500 11.22 4.23 15.86
C GLY A 500 10.84 5.27 16.93
N GLN A 501 9.67 5.14 17.53
CA GLN A 501 9.15 6.02 18.59
C GLN A 501 10.18 6.18 19.72
N LEU A 502 10.95 7.27 19.67
CA LEU A 502 11.73 7.75 20.76
C LEU A 502 11.18 9.10 21.14
N GLU A 503 10.81 9.30 22.40
CA GLU A 503 10.29 10.56 22.91
C GLU A 503 11.14 11.74 22.43
N GLY A 504 10.61 12.50 21.45
CA GLY A 504 11.20 13.73 20.95
C GLY A 504 12.35 13.64 19.95
N ALA A 505 12.58 12.48 19.32
CA ALA A 505 13.64 12.34 18.31
C ALA A 505 13.27 11.40 17.18
N ASP A 506 12.38 11.89 16.32
CA ASP A 506 12.08 11.23 15.05
C ASP A 506 13.20 11.51 14.04
N TYR A 507 13.87 10.48 13.60
CA TYR A 507 14.89 10.57 12.57
C TYR A 507 14.76 9.43 11.58
N PHE A 508 14.87 9.75 10.30
CA PHE A 508 15.12 8.78 9.26
C PHE A 508 16.02 9.34 8.15
N ASN A 509 16.76 8.49 7.52
CA ASN A 509 17.54 8.78 6.31
C ASN A 509 17.32 7.66 5.29
N LEU A 510 16.97 8.04 4.09
CA LEU A 510 16.77 7.14 2.96
C LEU A 510 17.31 7.74 1.66
N ILE A 511 17.61 6.87 0.70
CA ILE A 511 17.95 7.22 -0.67
C ILE A 511 17.03 6.48 -1.63
N SER A 512 16.34 7.24 -2.47
CA SER A 512 15.62 6.76 -3.64
C SER A 512 16.48 6.94 -4.88
N ASN A 513 16.55 5.91 -5.73
CA ASN A 513 17.32 5.91 -6.97
C ASN A 513 16.43 5.53 -8.16
N PRO A 514 15.71 6.47 -8.75
CA PRO A 514 14.84 6.20 -9.91
C PRO A 514 15.55 6.31 -11.26
N THR A 515 16.86 6.33 -11.31
CA THR A 515 17.64 6.54 -12.53
C THR A 515 17.21 5.62 -13.68
N ASN A 516 17.02 4.33 -13.38
CA ASN A 516 16.71 3.31 -14.38
C ASN A 516 15.32 3.48 -15.01
N MET A 517 14.43 4.24 -14.39
CA MET A 517 13.11 4.55 -14.93
C MET A 517 13.13 5.55 -16.09
N TYR A 518 14.26 6.23 -16.34
CA TYR A 518 14.34 7.25 -17.38
C TYR A 518 14.87 6.70 -18.71
N PRO A 519 14.06 6.75 -19.79
CA PRO A 519 14.51 6.33 -21.12
C PRO A 519 15.42 7.37 -21.79
N VAL A 520 16.02 8.26 -21.02
CA VAL A 520 16.90 9.35 -21.46
C VAL A 520 18.35 8.93 -21.29
N LYS A 521 19.05 8.63 -22.38
CA LYS A 521 20.43 8.10 -22.38
C LYS A 521 21.46 9.05 -21.78
N GLU A 522 21.18 10.34 -21.82
CA GLU A 522 22.02 11.41 -21.30
C GLU A 522 22.03 11.40 -19.77
N LEU A 523 20.92 11.07 -19.12
CA LEU A 523 20.85 10.93 -17.66
C LEU A 523 21.67 9.72 -17.21
N LYS A 524 22.64 9.94 -16.32
CA LYS A 524 23.49 8.89 -15.76
C LYS A 524 23.13 8.57 -14.31
N LYS A 525 22.58 9.56 -13.61
CA LYS A 525 22.17 9.40 -12.22
C LYS A 525 21.13 10.43 -11.84
N TRP A 526 20.10 9.98 -11.17
CA TRP A 526 19.26 10.79 -10.31
C TRP A 526 19.00 10.03 -9.02
N THR A 527 19.48 10.57 -7.91
CA THR A 527 19.20 10.05 -6.57
C THR A 527 18.58 11.13 -5.73
N ARG A 528 17.54 10.76 -5.00
CA ARG A 528 16.85 11.61 -4.03
C ARG A 528 17.12 11.09 -2.62
N GLU A 529 17.88 11.84 -1.87
CA GLU A 529 18.10 11.57 -0.45
C GLU A 529 17.14 12.39 0.40
N VAL A 530 16.48 11.74 1.37
CA VAL A 530 15.57 12.39 2.30
C VAL A 530 16.02 12.14 3.71
N ILE A 531 16.07 13.21 4.50
CA ILE A 531 16.30 13.19 5.93
C ILE A 531 15.08 13.78 6.61
N GLY A 532 14.38 12.95 7.41
CA GLY A 532 13.39 13.42 8.37
C GLY A 532 14.06 13.63 9.74
N TRP A 533 13.86 14.78 10.33
CA TRP A 533 14.54 15.13 11.57
C TRP A 533 13.70 16.05 12.44
N ASN A 534 13.03 15.48 13.44
CA ASN A 534 12.17 16.19 14.38
C ASN A 534 11.19 17.17 13.69
N GLY A 535 10.33 16.63 12.83
CA GLY A 535 9.27 17.38 12.16
C GLY A 535 9.69 18.20 10.93
N VAL A 536 10.98 18.22 10.58
CA VAL A 536 11.47 18.84 9.35
C VAL A 536 11.94 17.77 8.35
N PHE A 537 11.85 18.07 7.06
CA PHE A 537 12.36 17.21 6.00
C PHE A 537 13.38 17.96 5.18
N VAL A 538 14.50 17.32 4.91
CA VAL A 538 15.55 17.85 4.04
C VAL A 538 15.71 16.89 2.88
N MET A 539 15.54 17.38 1.66
CA MET A 539 15.62 16.60 0.44
C MET A 539 16.78 17.07 -0.41
N ARG A 540 17.62 16.13 -0.80
CA ARG A 540 18.77 16.38 -1.65
C ARG A 540 18.69 15.53 -2.91
N ASP A 541 18.48 16.17 -4.06
CA ASP A 541 18.52 15.52 -5.37
C ASP A 541 19.89 15.70 -5.99
N VAL A 542 20.56 14.61 -6.35
CA VAL A 542 21.83 14.61 -7.08
C VAL A 542 21.58 14.11 -8.49
N MET A 543 21.91 14.96 -9.48
CA MET A 543 21.70 14.68 -10.90
C MET A 543 23.01 14.76 -11.66
N GLU A 544 23.31 13.72 -12.43
CA GLU A 544 24.51 13.61 -13.28
C GLU A 544 24.08 13.18 -14.68
N ALA A 545 24.61 13.86 -15.71
CA ALA A 545 24.34 13.55 -17.09
C ALA A 545 25.65 13.45 -17.91
N SER A 546 25.61 12.84 -19.09
CA SER A 546 26.78 12.77 -20.00
C SER A 546 27.08 14.11 -20.66
N GLU A 547 26.08 14.98 -20.81
CA GLU A 547 26.15 16.32 -21.38
C GLU A 547 25.18 17.26 -20.67
N GLU A 548 25.14 18.53 -21.05
CA GLU A 548 24.13 19.47 -20.52
C GLU A 548 22.73 19.09 -20.98
N VAL A 549 21.82 18.96 -20.02
CA VAL A 549 20.40 18.65 -20.22
C VAL A 549 19.54 19.62 -19.42
N GLU A 550 18.32 19.85 -19.88
CA GLU A 550 17.30 20.51 -19.05
C GLU A 550 16.81 19.56 -17.99
N LEU A 551 16.93 19.94 -16.73
CA LEU A 551 16.46 19.22 -15.55
C LEU A 551 15.31 20.03 -14.93
N GLU A 552 14.13 19.43 -14.80
CA GLU A 552 12.95 20.07 -14.21
C GLU A 552 12.42 19.25 -13.05
N LEU A 553 12.57 19.76 -11.82
CA LEU A 553 11.99 19.15 -10.62
C LEU A 553 10.59 19.72 -10.35
N LEU A 554 9.64 18.84 -10.11
CA LEU A 554 8.24 19.16 -9.89
C LEU A 554 7.86 19.00 -8.42
N LEU A 555 7.03 19.92 -7.91
CA LEU A 555 6.49 19.88 -6.57
C LEU A 555 5.01 20.31 -6.60
N HIS A 556 4.11 19.37 -6.44
CA HIS A 556 2.66 19.57 -6.48
C HIS A 556 2.11 19.86 -5.08
N ALA A 557 1.40 20.95 -4.95
CA ALA A 557 0.69 21.31 -3.74
C ALA A 557 -0.81 21.32 -3.95
N TYR A 558 -1.54 20.81 -2.97
CA TYR A 558 -2.98 20.72 -2.99
C TYR A 558 -3.63 22.11 -2.91
N THR A 559 -4.69 22.34 -3.68
CA THR A 559 -5.53 23.55 -3.57
C THR A 559 -6.82 23.25 -2.84
N SER A 560 -7.08 23.97 -1.73
CA SER A 560 -8.35 23.84 -1.05
C SER A 560 -9.44 24.61 -1.76
N ARG A 561 -10.67 24.15 -1.63
CA ARG A 561 -11.88 24.82 -2.10
C ARG A 561 -12.48 25.71 -1.02
N LYS A 562 -13.12 26.79 -1.45
CA LYS A 562 -13.73 27.75 -0.54
C LYS A 562 -14.92 27.19 0.26
N ASP A 563 -15.64 26.20 -0.24
CA ASP A 563 -17.04 25.99 0.15
C ASP A 563 -17.42 24.60 0.67
N LYS A 564 -16.48 23.62 0.76
CA LYS A 564 -16.86 22.28 1.21
C LYS A 564 -15.84 21.62 2.11
N LYS A 565 -16.35 20.85 3.08
CA LYS A 565 -15.60 20.08 4.06
C LYS A 565 -14.76 18.93 3.48
N ASP A 566 -14.99 18.57 2.22
CA ASP A 566 -14.32 17.42 1.59
C ASP A 566 -13.06 17.82 0.84
N ALA A 567 -11.95 17.28 1.28
CA ALA A 567 -10.62 17.51 0.72
C ALA A 567 -10.42 17.05 -0.74
N TYR A 568 -11.46 16.46 -1.38
CA TYR A 568 -11.28 15.73 -2.64
C TYR A 568 -12.47 15.84 -3.61
N GLU A 569 -13.36 16.84 -3.46
CA GLU A 569 -14.41 17.08 -4.43
C GLU A 569 -13.89 17.88 -5.63
N TYR A 570 -14.11 17.35 -6.82
CA TYR A 570 -13.90 18.04 -8.09
C TYR A 570 -14.98 19.12 -8.29
N THR A 571 -14.62 20.40 -8.32
CA THR A 571 -15.54 21.47 -8.73
C THR A 571 -14.97 22.33 -9.86
N LYS A 572 -15.87 23.02 -10.54
CA LYS A 572 -15.56 23.97 -11.62
C LYS A 572 -15.06 25.33 -11.11
N ASP A 573 -15.10 25.59 -9.81
CA ASP A 573 -14.76 26.89 -9.25
C ASP A 573 -13.23 27.03 -9.11
N ARG A 574 -12.75 28.21 -9.40
CA ARG A 574 -11.32 28.55 -9.45
C ARG A 574 -10.62 28.18 -8.15
N ASN A 575 -9.69 27.27 -8.27
CA ASN A 575 -8.81 26.87 -7.18
C ASN A 575 -7.87 28.04 -6.83
N VAL A 576 -7.61 28.17 -5.55
CA VAL A 576 -6.71 29.20 -5.08
C VAL A 576 -5.32 28.61 -4.97
N ASN A 577 -4.37 29.24 -5.64
CA ASN A 577 -2.96 28.86 -5.54
C ASN A 577 -2.52 28.78 -4.06
N PRO A 578 -2.08 27.61 -3.56
CA PRO A 578 -1.63 27.46 -2.18
C PRO A 578 -0.22 28.03 -1.96
N PHE A 579 0.54 28.24 -3.04
CA PHE A 579 1.87 28.82 -2.96
C PHE A 579 1.81 30.34 -2.79
N SER A 580 2.57 30.85 -1.84
CA SER A 580 2.92 32.26 -1.76
C SER A 580 4.45 32.37 -1.68
N ALA A 581 5.05 33.14 -2.59
CA ALA A 581 6.48 33.38 -2.58
C ALA A 581 6.86 34.29 -1.41
N ASN A 582 7.92 33.92 -0.72
CA ASN A 582 8.57 34.71 0.33
C ASN A 582 10.03 35.00 -0.08
N GLY A 583 10.20 35.84 -1.12
CA GLY A 583 11.48 36.03 -1.79
C GLY A 583 11.74 35.04 -2.94
N ASN A 584 12.97 35.03 -3.47
CA ASN A 584 13.30 34.32 -4.71
C ASN A 584 13.46 32.79 -4.56
N LYS A 585 13.59 32.28 -3.33
CA LYS A 585 13.91 30.87 -3.03
C LYS A 585 13.11 30.30 -1.87
N GLU A 586 12.02 30.93 -1.50
CA GLU A 586 11.17 30.50 -0.40
C GLU A 586 9.69 30.55 -0.81
N TRP A 587 8.95 29.52 -0.43
CA TRP A 587 7.51 29.42 -0.64
C TRP A 587 6.83 28.99 0.64
N ASN A 588 5.70 29.58 0.91
CA ASN A 588 4.76 29.07 1.89
C ASN A 588 3.68 28.29 1.15
N ILE A 589 3.37 27.10 1.62
CA ILE A 589 2.26 26.27 1.12
C ILE A 589 1.16 26.32 2.19
N ASP A 590 0.05 26.99 1.87
CA ASP A 590 -1.10 27.15 2.73
C ASP A 590 -2.39 26.67 2.03
N PRO A 591 -2.69 25.37 2.04
CA PRO A 591 -3.86 24.84 1.36
C PRO A 591 -5.19 25.29 1.96
N ARG A 592 -5.21 25.71 3.24
CA ARG A 592 -6.42 26.10 3.99
C ARG A 592 -6.49 27.58 4.37
N LYS A 593 -5.65 28.43 3.81
CA LYS A 593 -5.65 29.89 4.01
C LYS A 593 -5.68 30.31 5.49
N GLY A 594 -4.68 29.91 6.25
CA GLY A 594 -4.50 30.24 7.66
C GLY A 594 -5.36 29.43 8.63
N LYS A 595 -6.08 28.41 8.14
CA LYS A 595 -6.84 27.48 9.00
C LYS A 595 -6.06 26.22 9.39
N ALA A 596 -4.82 26.10 8.95
CA ALA A 596 -3.89 25.02 9.26
C ALA A 596 -2.46 25.57 9.29
N PRO A 597 -1.50 24.89 9.93
CA PRO A 597 -0.10 25.30 9.89
C PRO A 597 0.41 25.45 8.45
N VAL A 598 1.19 26.48 8.19
CA VAL A 598 1.81 26.70 6.88
C VAL A 598 3.04 25.78 6.74
N LEU A 599 3.17 25.11 5.60
CA LEU A 599 4.41 24.40 5.25
C LEU A 599 5.35 25.38 4.56
N LYS A 600 6.48 25.68 5.20
CA LYS A 600 7.57 26.49 4.63
C LYS A 600 8.46 25.61 3.78
N VAL A 601 8.69 26.03 2.54
CA VAL A 601 9.57 25.36 1.60
C VAL A 601 10.69 26.33 1.25
N LYS A 602 11.94 25.90 1.39
CA LYS A 602 13.11 26.72 1.12
C LYS A 602 14.05 26.00 0.17
N ASP A 603 14.39 26.69 -0.93
CA ASP A 603 15.42 26.25 -1.85
C ASP A 603 16.81 26.69 -1.34
N LEU A 604 17.58 25.71 -0.93
CA LEU A 604 18.95 25.88 -0.47
C LEU A 604 19.99 25.45 -1.53
N SER A 605 19.55 25.22 -2.77
CA SER A 605 20.40 24.72 -3.86
C SER A 605 21.45 25.77 -4.28
N GLN A 606 22.59 25.30 -4.75
CA GLN A 606 23.55 26.10 -5.51
C GLN A 606 23.11 26.16 -6.97
N GLY A 607 23.67 27.14 -7.69
CA GLY A 607 23.36 27.33 -9.11
C GLY A 607 22.13 28.21 -9.35
N LYS A 608 21.83 28.38 -10.63
CA LYS A 608 20.71 29.21 -11.09
C LYS A 608 19.51 28.31 -11.42
N TRP A 609 18.72 28.02 -10.43
CA TRP A 609 17.43 27.35 -10.62
C TRP A 609 16.37 28.41 -10.93
N GLU A 610 15.72 28.28 -12.08
CA GLU A 610 14.54 29.05 -12.41
C GLU A 610 13.32 28.38 -11.79
N SER A 611 12.44 29.16 -11.19
CA SER A 611 11.27 28.64 -10.49
C SER A 611 10.00 29.32 -10.95
N GLN A 612 8.98 28.54 -11.27
CA GLN A 612 7.67 28.99 -11.71
C GLN A 612 6.59 28.16 -11.01
N VAL A 613 5.49 28.80 -10.65
CA VAL A 613 4.29 28.12 -10.12
C VAL A 613 3.20 28.15 -11.18
N ASP A 614 2.78 26.95 -11.62
CA ASP A 614 1.72 26.77 -12.60
C ASP A 614 0.50 26.06 -11.99
N GLU A 615 -0.62 26.07 -12.70
CA GLU A 615 -1.75 25.24 -12.40
C GLU A 615 -1.42 23.77 -12.74
N ALA A 616 -1.73 22.85 -11.85
CA ALA A 616 -1.56 21.42 -12.08
C ALA A 616 -2.89 20.78 -12.49
N TRP A 617 -2.94 20.37 -13.73
CA TRP A 617 -4.10 19.72 -14.34
C TRP A 617 -3.81 18.25 -14.64
N PHE A 618 -4.76 17.38 -14.41
CA PHE A 618 -4.69 15.99 -14.81
C PHE A 618 -5.99 15.53 -15.46
N TYR A 619 -5.93 14.42 -16.18
CA TYR A 619 -7.05 13.87 -16.89
C TYR A 619 -7.79 12.84 -16.04
N ASP A 620 -9.07 13.12 -15.71
CA ASP A 620 -9.91 12.21 -14.94
C ASP A 620 -11.04 11.64 -15.81
N ASN A 621 -11.04 10.34 -15.98
CA ASN A 621 -12.06 9.62 -16.73
C ASN A 621 -13.48 9.77 -16.14
N TYR A 622 -13.61 9.97 -14.84
CA TYR A 622 -14.91 10.20 -14.20
C TYR A 622 -15.48 11.59 -14.51
N VAL A 623 -14.61 12.59 -14.58
CA VAL A 623 -15.00 13.96 -14.95
C VAL A 623 -15.34 14.05 -16.42
N ARG A 624 -14.63 13.36 -17.31
CA ARG A 624 -14.95 13.28 -18.74
C ARG A 624 -16.39 12.85 -19.00
N LYS A 625 -16.93 11.95 -18.20
CA LYS A 625 -18.32 11.49 -18.31
C LYS A 625 -19.34 12.58 -17.94
N LYS A 626 -18.92 13.62 -17.20
CA LYS A 626 -19.80 14.70 -16.73
C LYS A 626 -19.74 15.96 -17.62
N ASP A 627 -18.54 16.36 -18.07
CA ASP A 627 -18.33 17.64 -18.75
C ASP A 627 -17.78 17.50 -20.19
N GLY A 628 -17.45 16.30 -20.64
CA GLY A 628 -16.91 16.02 -21.96
C GLY A 628 -15.44 16.39 -22.18
N LYS A 629 -14.80 17.08 -21.23
CA LYS A 629 -13.41 17.57 -21.37
C LYS A 629 -12.41 16.74 -20.59
N GLY A 630 -12.77 16.24 -19.41
CA GLY A 630 -11.99 15.31 -18.64
C GLY A 630 -10.80 15.86 -17.84
N TYR A 631 -10.50 17.16 -17.95
CA TYR A 631 -9.41 17.78 -17.20
C TYR A 631 -9.88 18.42 -15.90
N VAL A 632 -9.12 18.17 -14.85
CA VAL A 632 -9.39 18.70 -13.50
C VAL A 632 -8.13 19.32 -12.94
N GLN A 633 -8.25 20.52 -12.36
CA GLN A 633 -7.21 21.12 -11.55
C GLN A 633 -7.33 20.60 -10.11
N LEU A 634 -6.33 19.85 -9.64
CA LEU A 634 -6.26 19.36 -8.27
C LEU A 634 -5.32 20.17 -7.39
N GLY A 635 -4.36 20.84 -8.00
CA GLY A 635 -3.34 21.60 -7.29
C GLY A 635 -2.63 22.65 -8.15
N ASN A 636 -1.54 23.16 -7.61
CA ASN A 636 -0.55 23.92 -8.32
C ASN A 636 0.79 23.21 -8.26
N VAL A 637 1.62 23.40 -9.26
CA VAL A 637 2.96 22.79 -9.34
C VAL A 637 4.03 23.88 -9.34
N LEU A 638 4.99 23.76 -8.42
CA LEU A 638 6.23 24.50 -8.46
C LEU A 638 7.20 23.73 -9.36
N LYS A 639 7.53 24.31 -10.51
CA LYS A 639 8.50 23.81 -11.47
C LYS A 639 9.83 24.50 -11.22
N ARG A 640 10.89 23.71 -11.06
CA ARG A 640 12.24 24.23 -10.87
C ARG A 640 13.13 23.68 -11.97
N LYS A 641 13.64 24.58 -12.81
CA LYS A 641 14.42 24.24 -14.01
C LYS A 641 15.88 24.69 -13.91
N GLN A 642 16.77 23.87 -14.46
CA GLN A 642 18.16 24.18 -14.66
C GLN A 642 18.70 23.40 -15.85
N VAL A 643 19.54 24.04 -16.68
CA VAL A 643 20.37 23.35 -17.67
C VAL A 643 21.73 23.07 -17.05
N ALA A 644 22.07 21.79 -16.94
CA ALA A 644 23.32 21.37 -16.32
C ALA A 644 23.73 19.96 -16.73
N LYS A 645 25.05 19.70 -16.67
CA LYS A 645 25.59 18.34 -16.76
C LYS A 645 25.56 17.63 -15.40
N ASN A 646 25.97 18.36 -14.34
CA ASN A 646 25.97 17.86 -12.97
C ASN A 646 25.39 18.94 -12.06
N THR A 647 24.44 18.58 -11.23
CA THR A 647 23.87 19.56 -10.30
C THR A 647 23.28 18.86 -9.08
N THR A 648 23.11 19.64 -8.00
CA THR A 648 22.45 19.21 -6.78
C THR A 648 21.35 20.20 -6.43
N SER A 649 20.15 19.68 -6.19
CA SER A 649 19.07 20.44 -5.58
C SER A 649 19.02 20.11 -4.09
N LEU A 650 18.87 21.14 -3.25
CA LEU A 650 18.72 20.99 -1.80
C LEU A 650 17.49 21.76 -1.34
N MET A 651 16.46 21.04 -0.91
CA MET A 651 15.18 21.59 -0.46
C MET A 651 14.98 21.32 1.02
N PHE A 652 14.43 22.29 1.71
CA PHE A 652 14.03 22.20 3.10
C PHE A 652 12.50 22.36 3.21
N PHE A 653 11.86 21.53 4.03
CA PHE A 653 10.44 21.55 4.34
C PHE A 653 10.26 21.56 5.86
N GLY A 654 9.50 22.50 6.39
CA GLY A 654 9.22 22.59 7.81
C GLY A 654 7.91 23.31 8.08
N PHE A 655 7.11 22.82 9.00
CA PHE A 655 5.89 23.50 9.41
C PHE A 655 6.19 24.72 10.27
N GLU A 656 5.44 25.79 10.06
CA GLU A 656 5.68 27.09 10.69
C GLU A 656 5.62 27.01 12.22
N ASP A 657 4.70 26.24 12.76
CA ASP A 657 4.54 26.03 14.20
C ASP A 657 5.74 25.27 14.82
N ASP A 658 6.29 24.27 14.10
CA ASP A 658 7.50 23.55 14.53
C ASP A 658 8.77 24.41 14.37
N MET A 659 8.74 25.40 13.46
CA MET A 659 9.86 26.26 13.10
C MET A 659 9.78 27.67 13.69
N LYS A 660 8.84 27.90 14.62
CA LYS A 660 8.62 29.22 15.22
C LYS A 660 9.91 29.78 15.81
N GLY A 661 10.24 31.00 15.46
CA GLY A 661 11.44 31.66 15.96
C GLY A 661 12.76 31.13 15.41
N THR A 662 12.74 30.36 14.34
CA THR A 662 13.97 29.80 13.75
C THR A 662 14.21 30.29 12.33
N THR A 663 15.49 30.26 11.94
CA THR A 663 15.97 30.60 10.59
C THR A 663 16.78 29.44 10.03
N VAL A 664 16.51 29.10 8.78
CA VAL A 664 17.25 28.07 8.03
C VAL A 664 18.14 28.73 6.98
N THR A 665 19.41 28.40 6.99
CA THR A 665 20.39 28.92 6.01
C THR A 665 21.27 27.80 5.49
N ARG A 666 21.72 27.94 4.20
CA ARG A 666 22.71 27.04 3.63
C ARG A 666 24.07 27.24 4.29
N LEU A 667 24.91 26.22 4.31
CA LEU A 667 26.33 26.32 4.63
C LEU A 667 27.05 27.20 3.61
N LYS A 668 28.05 27.96 4.07
CA LYS A 668 28.83 28.84 3.19
C LYS A 668 29.66 28.08 2.15
N ARG A 669 30.01 26.84 2.41
CA ARG A 669 30.75 25.95 1.50
C ARG A 669 30.28 24.51 1.71
N GLY A 670 30.09 23.76 0.61
CA GLY A 670 29.60 22.41 0.60
C GLY A 670 28.07 22.34 0.65
N ASP A 671 27.50 21.15 0.50
CA ASP A 671 26.06 20.89 0.69
C ASP A 671 25.75 20.76 2.17
N GLY A 672 24.72 21.47 2.61
CA GLY A 672 24.29 21.44 3.98
C GLY A 672 23.54 22.67 4.42
N LEU A 673 23.05 22.64 5.66
CA LEU A 673 22.25 23.71 6.25
C LEU A 673 22.55 23.91 7.74
N GLN A 674 22.14 25.07 8.22
CA GLN A 674 22.10 25.46 9.62
C GLN A 674 20.72 25.96 10.01
N ILE A 675 20.28 25.63 11.21
CA ILE A 675 19.06 26.17 11.81
C ILE A 675 19.49 26.94 13.08
N ARG A 676 19.06 28.20 13.17
CA ARG A 676 19.35 29.10 14.29
C ARG A 676 18.05 29.65 14.90
N ASP A 677 18.09 29.96 16.20
CA ASP A 677 17.00 30.69 16.85
C ASP A 677 17.04 32.20 16.48
N GLU A 678 16.05 32.95 16.97
CA GLU A 678 15.91 34.39 16.74
C GLU A 678 17.13 35.20 17.24
N ARG A 679 17.87 34.71 18.23
CA ARG A 679 19.09 35.31 18.78
C ARG A 679 20.32 34.93 17.97
N GLY A 680 20.17 34.12 16.93
CA GLY A 680 21.26 33.63 16.11
C GLY A 680 22.04 32.44 16.70
N VAL A 681 21.53 31.85 17.81
CA VAL A 681 22.14 30.66 18.40
C VAL A 681 21.94 29.47 17.49
N LEU A 682 22.98 28.69 17.27
CA LEU A 682 22.96 27.51 16.42
C LEU A 682 22.25 26.37 17.12
N LEU A 683 21.13 25.94 16.53
CA LEU A 683 20.31 24.81 17.01
C LEU A 683 20.65 23.49 16.32
N LYS A 684 20.81 23.53 14.98
CA LYS A 684 21.08 22.35 14.18
C LYS A 684 22.10 22.64 13.08
N GLU A 685 22.89 21.66 12.72
CA GLU A 685 23.83 21.66 11.58
C GLU A 685 23.79 20.32 10.85
N LEU A 686 23.74 20.37 9.51
CA LEU A 686 23.74 19.19 8.63
C LEU A 686 24.71 19.44 7.49
N ALA A 687 25.54 18.46 7.17
CA ALA A 687 26.50 18.54 6.06
C ALA A 687 26.67 17.17 5.38
N TRP A 688 26.82 17.20 4.04
CA TRP A 688 27.03 16.00 3.21
C TRP A 688 28.49 15.70 2.89
N GLU A 689 29.41 16.54 3.27
CA GLU A 689 30.82 16.30 3.00
C GLU A 689 31.65 16.76 4.18
N PRO A 690 32.71 16.01 4.57
CA PRO A 690 33.58 16.38 5.69
C PRO A 690 34.23 17.75 5.56
N GLN A 691 34.51 18.18 4.32
CA GLN A 691 35.09 19.48 3.99
C GLN A 691 34.09 20.64 3.96
N SER A 692 32.80 20.37 4.19
CA SER A 692 31.76 21.39 4.29
C SER A 692 32.08 22.37 5.42
N ARG A 693 31.89 23.69 5.18
CA ARG A 693 32.18 24.71 6.18
C ARG A 693 31.06 24.79 7.22
N THR A 694 31.19 23.94 8.23
CA THR A 694 30.32 23.90 9.39
C THR A 694 30.87 24.72 10.54
N ASN A 695 30.04 25.13 11.50
CA ASN A 695 30.49 25.89 12.68
C ASN A 695 31.02 24.96 13.77
N ARG A 696 30.25 23.93 14.15
CA ARG A 696 30.58 23.04 15.27
C ARG A 696 30.80 21.60 14.80
N LEU A 697 30.00 21.11 13.86
CA LEU A 697 30.03 19.74 13.38
C LEU A 697 31.37 19.43 12.67
N ARG A 698 31.99 18.29 13.01
CA ARG A 698 33.13 17.69 12.30
C ARG A 698 32.87 16.19 12.23
N PHE A 699 33.16 15.60 11.09
CA PHE A 699 32.94 14.14 10.89
C PHE A 699 33.87 13.62 9.79
N ASP A 700 34.01 12.29 9.77
CA ASP A 700 34.61 11.55 8.67
C ASP A 700 33.57 10.56 8.13
N GLY A 701 33.16 10.74 6.87
CA GLY A 701 32.12 9.97 6.22
C GLY A 701 31.38 10.72 5.14
N GLU A 702 30.16 10.28 4.81
CA GLU A 702 29.40 10.84 3.69
C GLU A 702 28.46 11.97 4.12
N MET A 703 27.85 11.88 5.30
CA MET A 703 26.92 12.87 5.81
C MET A 703 26.84 12.80 7.32
N ALA A 704 26.68 13.96 7.98
CA ALA A 704 26.38 14.02 9.40
C ALA A 704 25.55 15.24 9.77
N GLY A 705 24.81 15.12 10.87
CA GLY A 705 24.05 16.20 11.49
C GLY A 705 24.16 16.16 13.01
N ILE A 706 23.93 17.34 13.62
CA ILE A 706 23.99 17.52 15.06
C ILE A 706 22.98 18.56 15.53
N GLU A 707 22.35 18.31 16.64
CA GLU A 707 21.38 19.18 17.32
C GLU A 707 21.84 19.53 18.72
N TRP A 708 21.66 20.79 19.11
CA TRP A 708 22.01 21.31 20.42
C TRP A 708 20.79 21.89 21.16
N GLU A 709 20.84 21.79 22.49
CA GLU A 709 19.99 22.53 23.40
C GLU A 709 20.91 23.39 24.28
N GLY A 710 21.00 24.69 23.95
CA GLY A 710 22.07 25.55 24.47
C GLY A 710 23.47 25.11 23.99
N ASP A 711 24.35 24.80 24.93
CA ASP A 711 25.70 24.29 24.62
C ASP A 711 25.79 22.77 24.61
N ASP A 712 24.77 22.08 25.07
CA ASP A 712 24.74 20.63 25.16
C ASP A 712 24.29 19.99 23.85
N VAL A 713 24.89 18.88 23.48
CA VAL A 713 24.50 18.06 22.35
C VAL A 713 23.27 17.27 22.76
N LYS A 714 22.15 17.48 22.05
CA LYS A 714 20.87 16.77 22.26
C LYS A 714 20.77 15.53 21.39
N ALA A 715 21.13 15.64 20.12
CA ALA A 715 21.11 14.54 19.18
C ALA A 715 22.19 14.71 18.10
N TRP A 716 22.63 13.61 17.54
CA TRP A 716 23.52 13.60 16.39
C TRP A 716 23.32 12.33 15.55
N PHE A 717 23.66 12.42 14.30
CA PHE A 717 23.54 11.30 13.36
C PHE A 717 24.59 11.37 12.28
N GLY A 718 24.80 10.27 11.56
CA GLY A 718 25.64 10.24 10.39
C GLY A 718 25.41 9.00 9.53
N ARG A 719 25.77 9.15 8.26
CA ARG A 719 25.75 8.09 7.28
C ARG A 719 27.17 7.78 6.81
N ALA A 720 27.47 6.48 6.76
CA ALA A 720 28.79 5.97 6.36
C ALA A 720 29.94 6.68 7.10
N ILE A 721 29.72 6.99 8.41
CA ILE A 721 30.72 7.70 9.22
C ILE A 721 31.60 6.73 9.99
N THR A 722 32.86 7.18 10.24
CA THR A 722 33.79 6.55 11.18
C THR A 722 34.06 7.44 12.39
N SER A 723 33.78 8.74 12.31
CA SER A 723 33.89 9.63 13.47
C SER A 723 32.92 10.81 13.36
N LEU A 724 32.54 11.34 14.53
CA LEU A 724 31.74 12.55 14.67
C LEU A 724 32.16 13.35 15.91
N LYS A 725 32.31 14.68 15.75
CA LYS A 725 32.74 15.61 16.81
C LYS A 725 31.86 16.85 16.85
N ASP A 726 31.65 17.37 18.04
CA ASP A 726 31.24 18.75 18.30
C ASP A 726 32.48 19.61 18.58
N LYS A 727 32.86 20.45 17.63
CA LYS A 727 34.16 21.20 17.62
C LYS A 727 35.34 20.22 17.80
N LYS A 728 36.01 20.28 18.95
CA LYS A 728 37.15 19.40 19.31
C LYS A 728 36.71 18.19 20.12
N ARG A 729 35.49 18.19 20.70
CA ARG A 729 34.96 17.09 21.52
C ARG A 729 34.55 15.93 20.62
N GLU A 730 35.18 14.80 20.79
CA GLU A 730 34.80 13.54 20.18
C GLU A 730 33.46 13.08 20.76
N LEU A 731 32.51 12.72 19.92
CA LEU A 731 31.22 12.13 20.33
C LEU A 731 31.15 10.66 19.99
N PHE A 732 31.69 10.30 18.80
CA PHE A 732 31.57 8.97 18.26
C PHE A 732 32.80 8.59 17.43
N LYS A 733 33.23 7.32 17.53
CA LYS A 733 34.15 6.65 16.62
C LYS A 733 33.69 5.23 16.32
N SER A 734 34.01 4.74 15.14
CA SER A 734 33.86 3.33 14.80
C SER A 734 35.02 2.82 13.96
N SER A 735 35.26 1.51 14.02
CA SER A 735 36.29 0.85 13.23
C SER A 735 35.88 0.67 11.77
N LYS A 736 34.60 0.76 11.47
CA LYS A 736 34.00 0.62 10.13
C LYS A 736 32.98 1.72 9.89
N LYS A 737 32.73 2.02 8.60
CA LYS A 737 31.67 2.95 8.20
C LYS A 737 30.30 2.39 8.58
N MET A 738 29.46 3.22 9.22
CA MET A 738 28.11 2.85 9.59
C MET A 738 27.14 4.02 9.52
N ALA A 739 25.85 3.73 9.46
CA ALA A 739 24.81 4.71 9.72
C ALA A 739 24.49 4.70 11.24
N VAL A 740 24.33 5.87 11.83
CA VAL A 740 24.15 6.02 13.26
C VAL A 740 23.28 7.21 13.59
N HIS A 741 22.42 7.08 14.59
CA HIS A 741 21.71 8.18 15.24
C HIS A 741 21.83 8.03 16.77
N ALA A 742 22.05 9.11 17.47
CA ALA A 742 22.13 9.14 18.91
C ALA A 742 21.25 10.24 19.49
N LEU A 743 20.51 9.91 20.53
CA LEU A 743 19.72 10.84 21.33
C LEU A 743 20.24 10.86 22.77
N GLN A 744 20.65 12.03 23.22
CA GLN A 744 21.16 12.28 24.56
C GLN A 744 20.03 12.67 25.52
N GLY A 745 19.71 11.80 26.45
CA GLY A 745 18.84 12.13 27.59
C GLY A 745 19.63 12.53 28.80
N LYS A 746 18.93 12.91 29.88
CA LYS A 746 19.56 13.31 31.18
C LYS A 746 20.29 12.16 31.86
N LYS A 747 19.81 10.93 31.74
CA LYS A 747 20.34 9.74 32.42
C LYS A 747 20.61 8.58 31.45
N SER A 748 20.46 8.82 30.14
CA SER A 748 20.65 7.80 29.15
C SER A 748 21.08 8.39 27.79
N LEU A 749 21.77 7.60 27.00
CA LEU A 749 22.02 7.82 25.60
C LEU A 749 21.36 6.65 24.84
N ILE A 750 20.51 6.96 23.87
CA ILE A 750 19.94 5.96 22.99
C ILE A 750 20.67 6.06 21.66
N LEU A 751 21.24 4.95 21.22
CA LEU A 751 21.97 4.82 19.97
C LEU A 751 21.22 3.85 19.06
N THR A 752 20.98 4.25 17.82
CA THR A 752 20.52 3.35 16.75
C THR A 752 21.62 3.25 15.71
N VAL A 753 21.98 2.06 15.29
CA VAL A 753 23.04 1.82 14.32
C VAL A 753 22.60 0.86 13.23
N SER A 754 23.10 1.11 12.01
CA SER A 754 23.05 0.16 10.90
C SER A 754 24.47 -0.03 10.37
N SER A 755 24.93 -1.27 10.35
CA SER A 755 26.28 -1.63 9.92
C SER A 755 26.24 -2.90 9.05
N LYS A 756 27.00 -2.89 7.94
CA LYS A 756 27.16 -4.06 7.08
C LYS A 756 28.14 -5.09 7.63
N GLU A 757 28.95 -4.69 8.61
CA GLU A 757 30.01 -5.53 9.19
C GLU A 757 30.06 -5.35 10.71
N ARG A 758 30.53 -6.36 11.42
CA ARG A 758 30.85 -6.24 12.85
C ARG A 758 31.84 -5.10 13.07
N SER A 759 31.55 -4.24 14.03
CA SER A 759 32.27 -2.99 14.22
C SER A 759 32.52 -2.69 15.69
N LYS A 760 33.70 -2.19 16.00
CA LYS A 760 34.03 -1.63 17.33
C LYS A 760 33.60 -0.16 17.36
N VAL A 761 32.76 0.16 18.30
CA VAL A 761 32.20 1.52 18.51
C VAL A 761 32.74 2.12 19.79
N TRP A 762 33.12 3.39 19.74
CA TRP A 762 33.47 4.21 20.90
C TRP A 762 32.52 5.41 21.01
N LEU A 763 32.02 5.66 22.21
CA LEU A 763 31.13 6.79 22.52
C LEU A 763 31.64 7.61 23.70
N SER A 764 31.62 8.93 23.54
CA SER A 764 31.88 9.84 24.66
C SER A 764 30.73 9.81 25.67
N LEU A 765 31.03 9.57 26.94
CA LEU A 765 30.00 9.54 27.99
C LEU A 765 30.44 10.35 29.22
N PRO A 766 29.49 10.99 29.91
CA PRO A 766 29.78 11.72 31.13
C PRO A 766 30.02 10.81 32.35
N SER A 767 29.61 9.55 32.31
CA SER A 767 29.63 8.59 33.42
C SER A 767 30.69 7.51 33.22
N LYS A 768 31.35 7.11 34.34
CA LYS A 768 32.34 6.02 34.34
C LYS A 768 31.74 4.62 34.50
N SER A 769 30.48 4.50 34.89
CA SER A 769 29.84 3.22 35.20
C SER A 769 28.46 3.11 34.55
N PRO A 770 28.37 3.20 33.20
CA PRO A 770 27.10 3.06 32.53
C PRO A 770 26.67 1.58 32.44
N LYS A 771 25.38 1.35 32.27
CA LYS A 771 24.83 0.06 31.84
C LYS A 771 24.52 0.13 30.37
N VAL A 772 25.05 -0.80 29.56
CA VAL A 772 24.84 -0.85 28.11
C VAL A 772 23.91 -2.03 27.80
N LEU A 773 22.79 -1.74 27.17
CA LEU A 773 21.75 -2.72 26.81
C LEU A 773 21.54 -2.75 25.30
N MET A 774 21.48 -3.94 24.72
CA MET A 774 21.09 -4.20 23.34
C MET A 774 19.88 -5.14 23.37
N GLY A 775 18.69 -4.59 23.16
CA GLY A 775 17.45 -5.28 23.50
C GLY A 775 17.36 -5.52 25.01
N SER A 776 17.21 -6.79 25.41
CA SER A 776 17.26 -7.24 26.83
C SER A 776 18.67 -7.55 27.34
N ASP A 777 19.65 -7.65 26.48
CA ASP A 777 20.98 -8.18 26.79
C ASP A 777 21.91 -7.09 27.25
N VAL A 778 22.69 -7.38 28.29
CA VAL A 778 23.76 -6.50 28.77
C VAL A 778 25.00 -6.69 27.91
N VAL A 779 25.45 -5.60 27.28
CA VAL A 779 26.63 -5.61 26.42
C VAL A 779 27.89 -5.33 27.22
N ASN A 780 28.92 -6.14 27.06
CA ASN A 780 30.24 -5.90 27.64
C ASN A 780 30.92 -4.69 26.95
N PHE A 781 31.50 -3.83 27.75
CA PHE A 781 32.22 -2.65 27.29
C PHE A 781 33.52 -2.43 28.07
N SER A 782 34.40 -1.65 27.47
CA SER A 782 35.61 -1.14 28.16
C SER A 782 35.55 0.38 28.27
N TYR A 783 35.88 0.93 29.43
CA TYR A 783 36.01 2.38 29.61
C TYR A 783 37.41 2.84 29.22
N GLN A 784 37.51 3.76 28.28
CA GLN A 784 38.77 4.30 27.80
C GLN A 784 38.63 5.73 27.26
N ASN A 785 39.61 6.58 27.49
CA ASN A 785 39.69 7.94 26.94
C ASN A 785 38.42 8.81 27.15
N GLY A 786 37.76 8.69 28.30
CA GLY A 786 36.55 9.48 28.62
C GLY A 786 35.26 9.00 27.91
N GLY A 787 35.23 7.75 27.52
CA GLY A 787 34.05 7.12 26.90
C GLY A 787 34.08 5.60 27.03
N ILE A 788 33.09 4.95 26.47
CA ILE A 788 32.99 3.48 26.42
C ILE A 788 33.28 2.96 25.02
N ALA A 789 33.87 1.79 24.94
CA ALA A 789 34.03 1.02 23.71
C ALA A 789 33.36 -0.35 23.83
N PHE A 790 32.58 -0.73 22.81
CA PHE A 790 31.91 -2.02 22.70
C PHE A 790 31.81 -2.44 21.24
N GLU A 791 31.36 -3.67 21.00
CA GLU A 791 31.20 -4.21 19.66
C GLU A 791 29.71 -4.25 19.25
N VAL A 792 29.45 -3.96 17.98
CA VAL A 792 28.13 -4.03 17.33
C VAL A 792 28.23 -5.01 16.18
N GLU A 793 27.34 -5.99 16.13
CA GLU A 793 27.24 -6.94 15.03
C GLU A 793 26.69 -6.26 13.76
N ALA A 794 26.84 -6.92 12.60
CA ALA A 794 26.21 -6.49 11.39
C ALA A 794 24.67 -6.54 11.53
N GLY A 795 23.97 -5.52 11.06
CA GLY A 795 22.52 -5.43 11.16
C GLY A 795 22.00 -4.04 10.85
N GLN A 796 20.68 -3.95 10.65
CA GLN A 796 19.97 -2.69 10.40
C GLN A 796 19.19 -2.26 11.65
N ASN A 797 19.21 -0.95 11.92
CA ASN A 797 18.43 -0.31 12.98
C ASN A 797 18.58 -0.94 14.38
N THR A 798 19.77 -1.45 14.69
CA THR A 798 20.06 -2.01 16.01
C THR A 798 20.01 -0.94 17.07
N ARG A 799 19.12 -1.07 18.06
CA ARG A 799 18.94 -0.11 19.16
C ARG A 799 19.77 -0.52 20.36
N ILE A 800 20.51 0.45 20.92
CA ILE A 800 21.38 0.30 22.08
C ILE A 800 21.00 1.40 23.08
N VAL A 801 20.71 1.02 24.32
CA VAL A 801 20.41 1.95 25.40
C VAL A 801 21.58 1.96 26.39
N ILE A 802 22.09 3.14 26.71
CA ILE A 802 23.20 3.34 27.64
C ILE A 802 22.66 4.17 28.77
N GLU A 803 22.51 3.57 29.93
CA GLU A 803 22.03 4.19 31.17
C GLU A 803 23.24 4.62 32.01
N PHE A 804 23.25 5.85 32.56
CA PHE A 804 24.36 6.40 33.38
C PHE A 804 23.92 7.31 34.51
#